data_1064d2fb489c211a1c5a621f50f8231b
#
_entry.id   1064d2fb489c211a1c5a621f50f8231b
#
_cell.length_a   1.000
_cell.length_b   1.000
_cell.length_c   1.000
_cell.angle_alpha   90.00
_cell.angle_beta   90.00
_cell.angle_gamma   90.00
#
_symmetry.space_group_name_H-M   'P 1'
#
loop_
_entity.id
_entity.type
_entity.pdbx_description
1 polymer ?
#
loop_
_entity_poly.entity_id
_entity_poly.type
_entity_poly.pdbx_seq_one_letter_code
_entity_poly.pdbx_strand_id
1 'polypeptide(L)'
;MGASKNTGTDNGRPAMQRRCRTGWTKVGLLLLALIGVGWTCQAQTPVPQFSFQGKVLDPDGAAVAGAQIAVAADGGVIRSESVADGAGEFTLMLEPGDYSITIRAEGFQESSYRIHPQPSSVSHEYVLLIATRHDSIQVSASPDELAPIVSSATRTPVLILDVPQSITVVSRELIQDQVMGSIAEVVQYIPGITAGQGEGNRDQIVIRGNQSTADFYLNGVRDDVQYYRDLYDLERVEALKGPNALMFGRGGAGGVINRVTKEAGFTPLHEFTVQAGSYSHRRFAADLTQPLNDISSFRLNGVYENSASYRRFVGLERYGISPTLTATPSARTKIKLGYEYFRDHRAADRGIPSFHGAPIDTSPATFFGDPEESKVRAGVHVGLATIEHRAGKVDLRNNTLVGDYDKMYQNYVPGAVTEDGTQAALSAYNNATTRRNVFNQTDLTYYLTTGPVRHILLGGVEIGRQLTDNLRHTGYFNNTATTTLVSLADPVIKTPVTFRQSAGDADNHLTTRIAAAYLQDQIELNQHVQVIAGVRFEHFNLKLYDHRTDEKFRRTDQMISPRAGVVLKPVLPLSLYFSYSVSHLPSSGDQFASLNAVTETLQPERFNNYEGGVKWDIHRSLAFTMAVYRLDRLNTRASDPNDPTRVVQTGSQRTNGFEIGVDGRVTSDWRINGGYAYQDAFVSSATTAASAGAQVSLVPHHSLSLWNSYRLLPRWEAGLGILHRSDMFAAIDNTVTLPRYTRADAAVFFTLTEGTRLQVNVENLFDADYFLTAHNNNNIQPGSPRAVRVGLTTRF
;
A
#
# COMPACT_ATOMS: atom_id res chain seq x y z
N MET A 1 -64.23 -15.36 -40.27
CA MET A 1 -65.18 -16.52 -40.40
C MET A 1 -64.55 -17.67 -39.63
N GLY A 2 -65.01 -17.93 -38.54
CA GLY A 2 -65.84 -18.91 -37.93
C GLY A 2 -64.95 -19.81 -37.10
N ALA A 3 -64.81 -19.77 -35.82
CA ALA A 3 -65.63 -20.24 -34.70
C ALA A 3 -65.80 -21.77 -34.67
N SER A 4 -65.44 -22.38 -33.57
CA SER A 4 -66.19 -23.41 -32.82
C SER A 4 -65.29 -24.56 -32.33
N LYS A 5 -64.95 -24.53 -31.01
CA LYS A 5 -65.59 -25.34 -29.95
C LYS A 5 -65.29 -26.87 -29.92
N ASN A 6 -64.64 -27.24 -28.89
CA ASN A 6 -65.05 -28.09 -27.76
C ASN A 6 -64.49 -29.51 -27.63
N THR A 7 -64.08 -29.70 -26.36
CA THR A 7 -64.19 -30.86 -25.45
C THR A 7 -63.14 -31.96 -25.65
N GLY A 8 -62.41 -32.43 -24.68
CA GLY A 8 -62.57 -32.59 -23.23
C GLY A 8 -61.83 -33.84 -22.82
N THR A 9 -61.58 -33.95 -21.54
CA THR A 9 -61.18 -35.11 -20.73
C THR A 9 -59.68 -35.42 -20.65
N ASP A 10 -59.05 -35.01 -19.58
CA ASP A 10 -58.83 -35.63 -18.25
C ASP A 10 -57.94 -36.90 -18.30
N ASN A 11 -56.79 -36.78 -17.69
CA ASN A 11 -56.26 -37.70 -16.72
C ASN A 11 -54.73 -37.59 -16.56
N GLY A 12 -54.29 -37.42 -15.30
CA GLY A 12 -53.07 -38.04 -14.84
C GLY A 12 -51.91 -37.12 -14.46
N ARG A 13 -52.01 -36.44 -13.32
CA ARG A 13 -50.80 -36.03 -12.57
C ARG A 13 -50.13 -37.22 -11.90
N PRO A 14 -48.78 -37.19 -11.75
CA PRO A 14 -48.30 -37.17 -10.40
C PRO A 14 -47.32 -36.01 -10.14
N ALA A 15 -47.53 -35.44 -8.99
CA ALA A 15 -46.75 -34.39 -8.37
C ALA A 15 -45.33 -34.84 -8.05
N MET A 16 -44.33 -34.11 -8.57
CA MET A 16 -42.97 -34.22 -8.07
C MET A 16 -42.73 -33.13 -7.04
N GLN A 17 -42.74 -33.49 -5.76
CA GLN A 17 -42.39 -32.66 -4.64
C GLN A 17 -40.95 -32.19 -4.75
N ARG A 18 -40.74 -30.91 -5.01
CA ARG A 18 -39.47 -30.21 -4.74
C ARG A 18 -39.29 -30.08 -3.25
N ARG A 19 -38.38 -30.83 -2.65
CA ARG A 19 -37.85 -30.58 -1.30
C ARG A 19 -36.86 -29.45 -1.39
N CYS A 20 -37.28 -28.22 -1.07
CA CYS A 20 -36.39 -27.16 -0.58
C CYS A 20 -35.91 -27.57 0.82
N ARG A 21 -34.67 -27.97 0.97
CA ARG A 21 -34.00 -28.05 2.26
C ARG A 21 -33.42 -26.70 2.56
N THR A 22 -34.07 -25.94 3.41
CA THR A 22 -33.60 -24.73 4.06
C THR A 22 -32.48 -25.06 5.03
N GLY A 23 -31.24 -24.72 4.68
CA GLY A 23 -30.05 -24.82 5.52
C GLY A 23 -29.88 -23.64 6.53
N TRP A 24 -30.95 -22.93 6.88
CA TRP A 24 -30.89 -21.70 7.68
C TRP A 24 -31.16 -21.86 9.19
N THR A 25 -31.50 -23.07 9.64
CA THR A 25 -31.90 -23.31 11.03
C THR A 25 -30.74 -23.56 12.01
N LYS A 26 -29.51 -23.72 11.57
CA LYS A 26 -28.37 -23.94 12.47
C LYS A 26 -27.54 -22.70 12.82
N VAL A 27 -27.63 -21.61 12.06
CA VAL A 27 -26.91 -20.35 12.35
C VAL A 27 -27.72 -19.47 13.30
N GLY A 28 -29.04 -19.53 13.28
CA GLY A 28 -29.90 -18.79 14.19
C GLY A 28 -29.85 -19.27 15.65
N LEU A 29 -29.53 -20.53 15.89
CA LEU A 29 -29.45 -21.08 17.25
C LEU A 29 -28.11 -20.81 17.97
N LEU A 30 -27.02 -20.51 17.23
CA LEU A 30 -25.75 -20.10 17.85
C LEU A 30 -25.77 -18.63 18.31
N LEU A 31 -26.54 -17.76 17.64
CA LEU A 31 -26.72 -16.37 18.02
C LEU A 31 -27.66 -16.18 19.22
N LEU A 32 -28.60 -17.10 19.41
CA LEU A 32 -29.53 -17.06 20.58
C LEU A 32 -28.92 -17.67 21.86
N ALA A 33 -27.90 -18.51 21.74
CA ALA A 33 -27.18 -19.08 22.90
C ALA A 33 -26.19 -18.09 23.55
N LEU A 34 -25.86 -17.00 22.91
CA LEU A 34 -24.98 -15.95 23.45
C LEU A 34 -25.73 -14.81 24.16
N ILE A 35 -27.06 -14.77 24.09
CA ILE A 35 -27.88 -13.72 24.70
C ILE A 35 -28.45 -14.15 26.06
N GLY A 36 -28.22 -15.40 26.49
CA GLY A 36 -28.82 -16.00 27.70
C GLY A 36 -27.99 -15.91 28.98
N VAL A 37 -26.94 -15.06 29.06
CA VAL A 37 -26.24 -14.80 30.33
C VAL A 37 -26.93 -13.64 31.03
N GLY A 38 -27.75 -13.97 32.01
CA GLY A 38 -28.44 -13.01 32.87
C GLY A 38 -27.43 -12.11 33.59
N TRP A 39 -27.51 -10.82 33.32
CA TRP A 39 -26.82 -9.79 34.07
C TRP A 39 -27.48 -9.60 35.41
N THR A 40 -26.90 -10.14 36.48
CA THR A 40 -27.17 -9.67 37.83
C THR A 40 -26.44 -8.32 37.98
N CYS A 41 -27.20 -7.24 37.95
CA CYS A 41 -26.70 -5.90 38.27
C CYS A 41 -26.43 -5.89 39.80
N GLN A 42 -25.17 -6.16 40.18
CA GLN A 42 -24.70 -5.78 41.51
C GLN A 42 -24.38 -4.29 41.48
N ALA A 43 -25.12 -3.53 42.29
CA ALA A 43 -24.79 -2.14 42.57
C ALA A 43 -23.38 -2.10 43.19
N GLN A 44 -22.38 -1.66 42.41
CA GLN A 44 -21.07 -1.34 42.95
C GLN A 44 -21.19 -0.12 43.85
N THR A 45 -20.76 -0.23 45.09
CA THR A 45 -20.50 0.91 45.96
C THR A 45 -19.49 1.83 45.27
N PRO A 46 -19.73 3.14 45.16
CA PRO A 46 -18.78 4.05 44.52
C PRO A 46 -17.45 3.99 45.25
N VAL A 47 -16.37 3.69 44.50
CA VAL A 47 -14.99 3.75 45.01
C VAL A 47 -14.68 5.23 45.25
N PRO A 48 -14.14 5.60 46.43
CA PRO A 48 -13.83 6.99 46.72
C PRO A 48 -12.77 7.53 45.76
N GLN A 49 -13.13 8.57 45.01
CA GLN A 49 -12.18 9.30 44.14
C GLN A 49 -11.43 10.34 44.99
N PHE A 50 -10.18 10.59 44.64
CA PHE A 50 -9.37 11.60 45.27
C PHE A 50 -8.73 12.53 44.23
N SER A 51 -8.35 13.74 44.67
CA SER A 51 -7.71 14.74 43.82
C SER A 51 -6.24 14.41 43.60
N PHE A 52 -5.84 14.19 42.33
CA PHE A 52 -4.47 14.07 41.90
C PHE A 52 -4.04 15.39 41.24
N GLN A 53 -2.94 16.00 41.71
CA GLN A 53 -2.44 17.28 41.24
C GLN A 53 -1.07 17.12 40.58
N GLY A 54 -0.85 17.85 39.48
CA GLY A 54 0.43 17.91 38.82
C GLY A 54 0.72 19.27 38.21
N LYS A 55 1.99 19.49 37.87
CA LYS A 55 2.48 20.69 37.21
C LYS A 55 3.32 20.31 36.00
N VAL A 56 3.04 20.96 34.88
CA VAL A 56 3.76 20.75 33.62
C VAL A 56 4.75 21.88 33.41
N LEU A 57 6.02 21.53 33.26
CA LEU A 57 7.15 22.46 33.11
C LEU A 57 7.87 22.17 31.78
N ASP A 58 8.54 23.17 31.23
CA ASP A 58 9.54 23.00 30.16
C ASP A 58 10.91 22.60 30.73
N PRO A 59 11.93 22.32 29.90
CA PRO A 59 13.28 21.95 30.37
C PRO A 59 14.01 23.06 31.12
N ASP A 60 13.59 24.31 30.99
CA ASP A 60 14.15 25.49 31.67
C ASP A 60 13.38 25.79 32.97
N GLY A 61 12.35 24.98 33.30
CA GLY A 61 11.54 25.12 34.51
C GLY A 61 10.38 26.11 34.37
N ALA A 62 10.09 26.62 33.16
CA ALA A 62 8.95 27.51 32.94
C ALA A 62 7.65 26.68 32.81
N ALA A 63 6.53 27.26 33.26
CA ALA A 63 5.22 26.61 33.22
C ALA A 63 4.70 26.44 31.78
N VAL A 64 4.20 25.26 31.43
CA VAL A 64 3.58 24.95 30.12
C VAL A 64 2.07 25.07 30.25
N ALA A 65 1.55 26.26 29.97
CA ALA A 65 0.10 26.51 29.99
C ALA A 65 -0.61 25.82 28.80
N GLY A 66 -1.85 25.33 29.03
CA GLY A 66 -2.66 24.73 27.98
C GLY A 66 -2.24 23.29 27.61
N ALA A 67 -1.33 22.67 28.34
CA ALA A 67 -0.98 21.27 28.15
C ALA A 67 -2.21 20.39 28.38
N GLN A 68 -2.47 19.45 27.48
CA GLN A 68 -3.55 18.47 27.57
C GLN A 68 -3.05 17.25 28.32
N ILE A 69 -3.80 16.82 29.32
CA ILE A 69 -3.48 15.69 30.17
C ILE A 69 -4.57 14.64 30.01
N ALA A 70 -4.19 13.43 29.58
CA ALA A 70 -5.08 12.27 29.50
C ALA A 70 -4.57 11.16 30.42
N VAL A 71 -5.46 10.54 31.20
CA VAL A 71 -5.14 9.42 32.10
C VAL A 71 -5.90 8.19 31.67
N ALA A 72 -5.18 7.12 31.40
CA ALA A 72 -5.71 5.82 31.04
C ALA A 72 -5.40 4.77 32.12
N ALA A 73 -6.36 3.92 32.45
CA ALA A 73 -6.14 2.73 33.27
C ALA A 73 -5.38 1.66 32.48
N ASP A 74 -4.82 0.66 33.18
CA ASP A 74 -4.26 -0.53 32.53
C ASP A 74 -5.31 -1.15 31.60
N GLY A 75 -4.99 -1.17 30.27
CA GLY A 75 -5.93 -1.53 29.19
C GLY A 75 -6.25 -0.39 28.21
N GLY A 76 -5.68 0.83 28.40
CA GLY A 76 -5.72 1.92 27.42
C GLY A 76 -7.02 2.72 27.37
N VAL A 77 -7.97 2.48 28.27
CA VAL A 77 -9.22 3.25 28.35
C VAL A 77 -8.97 4.54 29.10
N ILE A 78 -9.17 5.69 28.42
CA ILE A 78 -9.07 7.02 29.05
C ILE A 78 -10.14 7.12 30.15
N ARG A 79 -9.71 7.44 31.38
CA ARG A 79 -10.56 7.57 32.55
C ARG A 79 -10.79 9.02 32.96
N SER A 80 -9.87 9.90 32.64
CA SER A 80 -9.97 11.32 33.00
C SER A 80 -9.10 12.17 32.07
N GLU A 81 -9.54 13.38 31.79
CA GLU A 81 -8.80 14.39 31.02
C GLU A 81 -8.80 15.72 31.74
N SER A 82 -7.74 16.51 31.60
CA SER A 82 -7.60 17.85 32.14
C SER A 82 -6.74 18.70 31.22
N VAL A 83 -6.76 20.01 31.44
CA VAL A 83 -5.89 20.98 30.75
C VAL A 83 -5.16 21.79 31.80
N ALA A 84 -3.82 21.94 31.63
CA ALA A 84 -3.01 22.75 32.54
C ALA A 84 -3.39 24.23 32.42
N ASP A 85 -3.48 24.91 33.56
CA ASP A 85 -3.77 26.34 33.68
C ASP A 85 -2.57 27.23 33.26
N GLY A 86 -2.68 28.55 33.46
CA GLY A 86 -1.64 29.52 33.18
C GLY A 86 -0.35 29.32 33.97
N ALA A 87 -0.38 28.60 35.10
CA ALA A 87 0.77 28.23 35.91
C ALA A 87 1.30 26.84 35.62
N GLY A 88 0.74 26.16 34.58
CA GLY A 88 1.08 24.80 34.23
C GLY A 88 0.46 23.73 35.12
N GLU A 89 -0.44 24.13 36.04
CA GLU A 89 -1.02 23.24 37.05
C GLU A 89 -2.29 22.57 36.53
N PHE A 90 -2.51 21.27 36.89
CA PHE A 90 -3.71 20.54 36.57
C PHE A 90 -4.17 19.68 37.73
N THR A 91 -5.47 19.35 37.72
CA THR A 91 -6.09 18.48 38.72
C THR A 91 -6.98 17.46 38.05
N LEU A 92 -6.88 16.20 38.51
CA LEU A 92 -7.66 15.07 38.05
C LEU A 92 -8.34 14.39 39.25
N MET A 93 -9.53 13.88 39.05
CA MET A 93 -10.23 13.03 40.06
C MET A 93 -10.03 11.57 39.64
N LEU A 94 -9.28 10.81 40.43
CA LEU A 94 -8.91 9.43 40.15
C LEU A 94 -9.29 8.49 41.29
N GLU A 95 -9.60 7.24 40.96
CA GLU A 95 -9.71 6.13 41.91
C GLU A 95 -8.35 5.57 42.25
N PRO A 96 -8.14 4.89 43.37
CA PRO A 96 -6.90 4.17 43.63
C PRO A 96 -6.64 3.13 42.54
N GLY A 97 -5.43 3.13 41.96
CA GLY A 97 -5.06 2.20 40.89
C GLY A 97 -3.80 2.61 40.14
N ASP A 98 -3.41 1.80 39.18
CA ASP A 98 -2.30 2.06 38.28
C ASP A 98 -2.81 2.74 37.01
N TYR A 99 -2.19 3.86 36.65
CA TYR A 99 -2.58 4.63 35.48
C TYR A 99 -1.37 5.04 34.66
N SER A 100 -1.58 5.23 33.38
CA SER A 100 -0.68 5.93 32.47
C SER A 100 -1.20 7.36 32.27
N ILE A 101 -0.42 8.35 32.62
CA ILE A 101 -0.71 9.76 32.33
C ILE A 101 0.06 10.17 31.07
N THR A 102 -0.63 10.69 30.08
CA THR A 102 -0.06 11.21 28.83
C THR A 102 -0.28 12.72 28.79
N ILE A 103 0.79 13.47 28.56
CA ILE A 103 0.77 14.93 28.56
C ILE A 103 1.21 15.44 27.18
N ARG A 104 0.41 16.33 26.59
CA ARG A 104 0.59 16.93 25.27
C ARG A 104 0.53 18.45 25.37
N ALA A 105 1.46 19.14 24.76
CA ALA A 105 1.43 20.60 24.62
C ALA A 105 2.01 21.02 23.28
N GLU A 106 1.50 22.13 22.72
CA GLU A 106 1.99 22.68 21.46
C GLU A 106 3.47 23.09 21.60
N GLY A 107 4.34 22.57 20.73
CA GLY A 107 5.78 22.81 20.80
C GLY A 107 6.55 21.88 21.72
N PHE A 108 5.91 20.88 22.36
CA PHE A 108 6.54 19.92 23.25
C PHE A 108 6.32 18.47 22.81
N GLN A 109 7.25 17.57 23.17
CA GLN A 109 7.09 16.13 22.98
C GLN A 109 5.94 15.59 23.82
N GLU A 110 5.11 14.74 23.23
CA GLU A 110 4.18 13.94 24.03
C GLU A 110 4.98 13.07 25.00
N SER A 111 4.64 13.14 26.25
CA SER A 111 5.30 12.39 27.32
C SER A 111 4.30 11.55 28.09
N SER A 112 4.61 10.26 28.26
CA SER A 112 3.78 9.35 29.04
C SER A 112 4.54 8.84 30.27
N TYR A 113 3.87 8.87 31.42
CA TYR A 113 4.42 8.45 32.71
C TYR A 113 3.47 7.45 33.36
N ARG A 114 4.01 6.47 34.09
CA ARG A 114 3.20 5.64 34.99
C ARG A 114 3.01 6.38 36.31
N ILE A 115 1.77 6.41 36.80
CA ILE A 115 1.41 7.01 38.07
C ILE A 115 0.66 6.00 38.93
N HIS A 116 0.96 6.01 40.25
CA HIS A 116 0.22 5.29 41.31
C HIS A 116 -0.41 6.33 42.24
N PRO A 117 -1.55 6.93 41.86
CA PRO A 117 -2.17 7.93 42.68
C PRO A 117 -2.53 7.39 44.06
N GLN A 118 -2.08 8.07 45.10
CA GLN A 118 -2.41 7.77 46.49
C GLN A 118 -3.16 8.96 47.12
N PRO A 119 -3.99 8.75 48.17
CA PRO A 119 -4.77 9.81 48.77
C PRO A 119 -3.97 10.96 49.44
N SER A 120 -2.65 10.94 49.37
CA SER A 120 -1.81 12.04 49.90
C SER A 120 -1.48 13.05 48.79
N SER A 121 -1.88 14.25 48.92
CA SER A 121 -1.71 15.37 48.00
C SER A 121 -0.23 15.80 47.84
N VAL A 122 0.56 15.06 47.04
CA VAL A 122 1.85 15.53 46.54
C VAL A 122 1.65 15.95 45.11
N SER A 123 1.92 17.23 44.78
CA SER A 123 1.94 17.69 43.40
C SER A 123 3.15 17.07 42.67
N HIS A 124 2.90 16.45 41.56
CA HIS A 124 3.95 15.86 40.73
C HIS A 124 4.36 16.83 39.62
N GLU A 125 5.66 17.04 39.44
CA GLU A 125 6.21 17.85 38.34
C GLU A 125 6.50 16.95 37.13
N TYR A 126 6.03 17.39 35.96
CA TYR A 126 6.22 16.74 34.68
C TYR A 126 6.95 17.68 33.74
N VAL A 127 8.21 17.35 33.43
CA VAL A 127 9.01 18.16 32.52
C VAL A 127 8.79 17.65 31.09
N LEU A 128 8.18 18.48 30.25
CA LEU A 128 8.05 18.22 28.83
C LEU A 128 9.32 18.68 28.12
N LEU A 129 9.88 17.80 27.31
CA LEU A 129 10.94 18.20 26.40
C LEU A 129 10.34 19.04 25.27
N ILE A 130 11.01 20.15 24.91
CA ILE A 130 10.60 20.94 23.75
C ILE A 130 10.60 20.03 22.53
N ALA A 131 9.47 19.90 21.87
CA ALA A 131 9.41 19.24 20.58
C ALA A 131 10.29 20.05 19.63
N THR A 132 11.52 19.61 19.49
CA THR A 132 12.21 19.94 18.25
C THR A 132 11.34 19.36 17.14
N ARG A 133 11.10 20.03 16.04
CA ARG A 133 10.28 19.59 14.88
C ARG A 133 10.65 18.20 14.32
N HIS A 134 11.37 17.39 15.05
CA HIS A 134 12.06 16.18 14.62
C HIS A 134 11.87 14.95 15.49
N ASP A 135 11.12 15.07 16.59
CA ASP A 135 10.79 13.85 17.29
C ASP A 135 9.87 13.04 16.40
N SER A 136 10.27 11.79 16.16
CA SER A 136 9.40 10.82 15.54
C SER A 136 8.09 10.83 16.31
N ILE A 137 7.15 11.65 15.83
CA ILE A 137 5.79 11.55 16.29
C ILE A 137 5.39 10.14 15.93
N GLN A 138 5.38 9.25 16.90
CA GLN A 138 4.49 8.12 16.82
C GLN A 138 3.14 8.76 16.55
N VAL A 139 2.68 8.65 15.32
CA VAL A 139 1.31 8.93 14.99
C VAL A 139 0.49 7.78 15.56
N SER A 140 0.37 7.75 16.89
CA SER A 140 -0.88 7.39 17.50
C SER A 140 -1.75 8.63 17.27
N ALA A 141 -2.09 8.88 16.00
CA ALA A 141 -3.09 9.86 15.68
C ALA A 141 -4.29 9.51 16.56
N SER A 142 -4.67 10.41 17.43
CA SER A 142 -6.05 10.47 17.88
C SER A 142 -6.88 10.26 16.61
N PRO A 143 -7.94 9.45 16.60
CA PRO A 143 -8.76 9.20 15.41
C PRO A 143 -9.19 10.48 14.68
N ASP A 144 -8.96 11.64 15.26
CA ASP A 144 -9.41 12.94 14.86
C ASP A 144 -8.31 13.85 14.23
N GLU A 145 -7.04 13.45 14.20
CA GLU A 145 -5.97 14.24 13.58
C GLU A 145 -5.44 13.58 12.31
N LEU A 146 -5.37 14.36 11.20
CA LEU A 146 -4.64 13.99 10.01
C LEU A 146 -3.18 13.72 10.39
N ALA A 147 -2.54 12.72 9.78
CA ALA A 147 -1.11 12.47 9.96
C ALA A 147 -0.30 13.59 9.25
N PRO A 148 0.02 14.71 9.90
CA PRO A 148 0.55 15.88 9.23
C PRO A 148 2.03 15.73 8.86
N ILE A 149 2.72 14.73 9.40
CA ILE A 149 4.18 14.57 9.26
C ILE A 149 4.53 13.32 8.48
N VAL A 150 5.36 13.49 7.45
CA VAL A 150 5.94 12.42 6.65
C VAL A 150 7.46 12.55 6.62
N SER A 151 8.16 11.45 6.76
CA SER A 151 9.62 11.39 6.60
C SER A 151 10.06 10.76 5.28
N SER A 152 9.18 10.04 4.61
CA SER A 152 9.51 9.30 3.38
C SER A 152 9.86 10.21 2.20
N ALA A 153 9.24 11.39 2.10
CA ALA A 153 9.43 12.31 0.98
C ALA A 153 10.74 13.10 1.01
N THR A 154 11.32 13.29 2.20
CA THR A 154 12.48 14.16 2.44
C THR A 154 13.53 13.52 3.34
N ARG A 155 13.30 12.31 3.86
CA ARG A 155 14.07 11.60 4.91
C ARG A 155 14.25 12.37 6.22
N THR A 156 13.62 13.52 6.31
CA THR A 156 13.48 14.34 7.52
C THR A 156 12.01 14.44 7.86
N PRO A 157 11.61 14.40 9.12
CA PRO A 157 10.22 14.62 9.53
C PRO A 157 9.77 16.02 9.14
N VAL A 158 8.81 16.14 8.23
CA VAL A 158 8.26 17.43 7.77
C VAL A 158 6.75 17.35 7.63
N LEU A 159 6.07 18.48 7.79
CA LEU A 159 4.65 18.57 7.49
C LEU A 159 4.40 18.26 6.02
N ILE A 160 3.32 17.56 5.71
CA ILE A 160 2.92 17.30 4.30
C ILE A 160 2.77 18.62 3.53
N LEU A 161 2.31 19.68 4.17
CA LEU A 161 2.23 21.04 3.62
C LEU A 161 3.57 21.59 3.11
N ASP A 162 4.69 21.16 3.70
CA ASP A 162 6.05 21.63 3.38
C ASP A 162 6.75 20.80 2.31
N VAL A 163 6.11 19.74 1.83
CA VAL A 163 6.67 18.86 0.80
C VAL A 163 6.20 19.30 -0.58
N PRO A 164 7.05 19.75 -1.50
CA PRO A 164 6.66 20.11 -2.86
C PRO A 164 6.49 18.88 -3.77
N GLN A 165 5.56 18.00 -3.42
CA GLN A 165 5.24 16.78 -4.15
C GLN A 165 3.85 16.28 -3.77
N SER A 166 3.13 15.69 -4.73
CA SER A 166 1.86 15.00 -4.47
C SER A 166 2.11 13.70 -3.68
N ILE A 167 1.50 13.61 -2.50
CA ILE A 167 1.58 12.45 -1.60
C ILE A 167 0.16 12.10 -1.16
N THR A 168 -0.17 10.82 -1.22
CA THR A 168 -1.41 10.29 -0.64
C THR A 168 -1.05 9.27 0.44
N VAL A 169 -1.63 9.40 1.61
CA VAL A 169 -1.46 8.48 2.74
C VAL A 169 -2.76 7.72 2.94
N VAL A 170 -2.69 6.40 2.88
CA VAL A 170 -3.80 5.51 3.24
C VAL A 170 -3.54 4.98 4.64
N SER A 171 -4.33 5.44 5.59
CA SER A 171 -4.16 5.12 7.01
C SER A 171 -4.63 3.70 7.32
N ARG A 172 -4.17 3.17 8.47
CA ARG A 172 -4.63 1.90 9.03
C ARG A 172 -6.15 1.84 9.18
N GLU A 173 -6.77 2.94 9.61
CA GLU A 173 -8.22 3.02 9.79
C GLU A 173 -8.96 2.80 8.47
N LEU A 174 -8.55 3.47 7.38
CA LEU A 174 -9.17 3.27 6.07
C LEU A 174 -8.96 1.84 5.57
N ILE A 175 -7.76 1.25 5.80
CA ILE A 175 -7.48 -0.15 5.49
C ILE A 175 -8.42 -1.09 6.25
N GLN A 176 -8.65 -0.84 7.54
CA GLN A 176 -9.55 -1.62 8.38
C GLN A 176 -11.02 -1.41 8.01
N ASP A 177 -11.46 -0.17 7.78
CA ASP A 177 -12.84 0.16 7.41
C ASP A 177 -13.26 -0.48 6.08
N GLN A 178 -12.34 -0.55 5.12
CA GLN A 178 -12.55 -1.17 3.81
C GLN A 178 -12.23 -2.67 3.78
N VAL A 179 -11.72 -3.24 4.88
CA VAL A 179 -11.27 -4.64 4.95
C VAL A 179 -10.25 -4.95 3.85
N MET A 180 -9.34 -4.01 3.56
CA MET A 180 -8.33 -4.18 2.53
C MET A 180 -7.30 -5.22 2.95
N GLY A 181 -6.93 -6.13 2.05
CA GLY A 181 -5.95 -7.19 2.30
C GLY A 181 -4.77 -7.19 1.31
N SER A 182 -4.72 -6.24 0.35
CA SER A 182 -3.68 -6.19 -0.68
C SER A 182 -3.36 -4.76 -1.13
N ILE A 183 -2.17 -4.56 -1.69
CA ILE A 183 -1.77 -3.28 -2.29
C ILE A 183 -2.72 -2.89 -3.43
N ALA A 184 -3.20 -3.86 -4.22
CA ALA A 184 -4.14 -3.60 -5.29
C ALA A 184 -5.46 -2.99 -4.79
N GLU A 185 -5.98 -3.42 -3.63
CA GLU A 185 -7.16 -2.82 -3.00
C GLU A 185 -6.88 -1.40 -2.48
N VAL A 186 -5.71 -1.17 -1.89
CA VAL A 186 -5.29 0.17 -1.42
C VAL A 186 -5.23 1.18 -2.55
N VAL A 187 -4.57 0.84 -3.66
CA VAL A 187 -4.36 1.80 -4.76
C VAL A 187 -5.63 2.12 -5.53
N GLN A 188 -6.69 1.32 -5.42
CA GLN A 188 -8.00 1.66 -6.00
C GLN A 188 -8.60 2.94 -5.41
N TYR A 189 -8.29 3.24 -4.14
CA TYR A 189 -8.73 4.45 -3.44
C TYR A 189 -7.75 5.63 -3.57
N ILE A 190 -6.66 5.48 -4.35
CA ILE A 190 -5.70 6.55 -4.61
C ILE A 190 -5.92 7.09 -6.04
N PRO A 191 -6.37 8.35 -6.21
CA PRO A 191 -6.57 8.93 -7.54
C PRO A 191 -5.29 8.91 -8.38
N GLY A 192 -5.43 8.57 -9.68
CA GLY A 192 -4.30 8.56 -10.61
C GLY A 192 -3.38 7.35 -10.51
N ILE A 193 -3.75 6.34 -9.70
CA ILE A 193 -3.05 5.05 -9.62
C ILE A 193 -4.00 3.93 -10.02
N THR A 194 -3.50 2.97 -10.80
CA THR A 194 -4.18 1.72 -11.10
C THR A 194 -3.28 0.54 -10.76
N ALA A 195 -3.89 -0.61 -10.48
CA ALA A 195 -3.16 -1.87 -10.33
C ALA A 195 -3.16 -2.61 -11.67
N GLY A 196 -2.03 -3.23 -12.02
CA GLY A 196 -1.96 -4.21 -13.09
C GLY A 196 -2.30 -5.62 -12.59
N GLN A 197 -2.50 -6.57 -13.50
CA GLN A 197 -2.76 -7.97 -13.14
C GLN A 197 -1.54 -8.65 -12.47
N GLY A 198 -0.33 -8.16 -12.74
CA GLY A 198 0.89 -8.73 -12.13
C GLY A 198 1.15 -10.20 -12.49
N GLU A 199 0.71 -10.65 -13.66
CA GLU A 199 0.78 -12.06 -14.12
C GLU A 199 0.11 -13.07 -13.15
N GLY A 200 -0.78 -12.59 -12.27
CA GLY A 200 -1.43 -13.44 -11.26
C GLY A 200 -0.50 -13.93 -10.14
N ASN A 201 0.68 -13.31 -9.98
CA ASN A 201 1.68 -13.78 -9.01
C ASN A 201 2.42 -12.66 -8.25
N ARG A 202 2.12 -11.37 -8.52
CA ARG A 202 2.81 -10.21 -7.90
C ARG A 202 1.98 -8.94 -7.93
N ASP A 203 2.30 -8.03 -7.03
CA ASP A 203 1.81 -6.66 -7.13
C ASP A 203 2.42 -5.96 -8.36
N GLN A 204 1.59 -5.19 -9.03
CA GLN A 204 1.97 -4.31 -10.14
C GLN A 204 1.16 -3.03 -10.02
N ILE A 205 1.82 -1.89 -10.14
CA ILE A 205 1.20 -0.58 -10.09
C ILE A 205 1.44 0.20 -11.38
N VAL A 206 0.50 1.07 -11.71
CA VAL A 206 0.64 2.06 -12.79
C VAL A 206 0.41 3.43 -12.18
N ILE A 207 1.45 4.23 -12.10
CA ILE A 207 1.42 5.59 -11.55
C ILE A 207 1.81 6.57 -12.67
N ARG A 208 0.94 7.54 -12.95
CA ARG A 208 1.18 8.56 -13.98
C ARG A 208 1.67 7.96 -15.31
N GLY A 209 1.02 6.89 -15.78
CA GLY A 209 1.35 6.20 -17.02
C GLY A 209 2.58 5.28 -16.98
N ASN A 210 3.23 5.11 -15.84
CA ASN A 210 4.40 4.25 -15.72
C ASN A 210 4.09 3.00 -14.90
N GLN A 211 4.21 1.85 -15.55
CA GLN A 211 4.04 0.54 -14.91
C GLN A 211 5.31 0.14 -14.17
N SER A 212 5.16 -0.42 -12.99
CA SER A 212 6.27 -0.98 -12.22
C SER A 212 5.85 -2.15 -11.35
N THR A 213 6.75 -3.11 -11.21
CA THR A 213 6.68 -4.24 -10.28
C THR A 213 7.77 -4.17 -9.20
N ALA A 214 8.58 -3.10 -9.21
CA ALA A 214 9.77 -2.94 -8.37
C ALA A 214 9.78 -1.66 -7.52
N ASP A 215 8.80 -0.75 -7.71
CA ASP A 215 8.77 0.52 -7.01
C ASP A 215 8.01 0.43 -5.67
N PHE A 216 8.34 -0.62 -4.92
CA PHE A 216 7.86 -0.88 -3.57
C PHE A 216 8.96 -0.71 -2.55
N TYR A 217 8.62 -0.09 -1.42
CA TYR A 217 9.53 0.20 -0.32
C TYR A 217 8.91 -0.21 1.01
N LEU A 218 9.78 -0.53 1.97
CA LEU A 218 9.42 -0.83 3.35
C LEU A 218 10.19 0.11 4.28
N ASN A 219 9.49 0.98 4.98
CA ASN A 219 10.07 2.03 5.84
C ASN A 219 11.14 2.89 5.11
N GLY A 220 10.92 3.16 3.80
CA GLY A 220 11.83 3.93 2.97
C GLY A 220 13.01 3.14 2.38
N VAL A 221 13.16 1.86 2.68
CA VAL A 221 14.18 0.97 2.09
C VAL A 221 13.56 0.13 0.98
N ARG A 222 14.29 -0.10 -0.10
CA ARG A 222 13.81 -0.82 -1.29
C ARG A 222 13.44 -2.28 -0.98
N ASP A 223 12.21 -2.65 -1.38
CA ASP A 223 11.67 -4.03 -1.39
C ASP A 223 11.10 -4.33 -2.77
N ASP A 224 12.00 -4.54 -3.75
CA ASP A 224 11.68 -4.65 -5.17
C ASP A 224 11.41 -6.09 -5.67
N VAL A 225 11.26 -7.04 -4.77
CA VAL A 225 10.94 -8.43 -5.12
C VAL A 225 9.47 -8.55 -5.54
N GLN A 226 9.22 -9.39 -6.52
CA GLN A 226 7.89 -9.59 -7.09
C GLN A 226 7.10 -10.64 -6.31
N TYR A 227 6.23 -10.23 -5.38
CA TYR A 227 5.25 -11.07 -4.68
C TYR A 227 4.02 -10.24 -4.33
N TYR A 228 2.95 -10.88 -3.84
CA TYR A 228 1.80 -10.19 -3.28
C TYR A 228 2.02 -9.88 -1.81
N ARG A 229 1.92 -8.60 -1.45
CA ARG A 229 2.15 -8.07 -0.11
C ARG A 229 0.85 -7.97 0.67
N ASP A 230 0.84 -8.46 1.90
CA ASP A 230 -0.27 -8.25 2.85
C ASP A 230 -0.11 -6.91 3.59
N LEU A 231 -1.16 -6.51 4.33
CA LEU A 231 -1.25 -5.23 5.03
C LEU A 231 -1.33 -5.40 6.56
N TYR A 232 -1.22 -6.62 7.09
CA TYR A 232 -1.51 -6.94 8.50
C TYR A 232 -0.60 -6.23 9.51
N ASP A 233 0.64 -5.95 9.14
CA ASP A 233 1.67 -5.34 9.97
C ASP A 233 1.92 -3.86 9.63
N LEU A 234 1.07 -3.26 8.78
CA LEU A 234 1.25 -1.87 8.33
C LEU A 234 0.46 -0.89 9.18
N GLU A 235 1.08 0.23 9.48
CA GLU A 235 0.45 1.42 10.05
C GLU A 235 -0.20 2.28 8.96
N ARG A 236 0.43 2.36 7.78
CA ARG A 236 -0.07 3.08 6.63
C ARG A 236 0.64 2.69 5.34
N VAL A 237 0.03 3.05 4.24
CA VAL A 237 0.63 2.98 2.90
C VAL A 237 0.73 4.39 2.35
N GLU A 238 1.91 4.78 1.88
CA GLU A 238 2.19 6.08 1.31
C GLU A 238 2.44 5.94 -0.19
N ALA A 239 1.70 6.67 -1.00
CA ALA A 239 1.93 6.81 -2.43
C ALA A 239 2.55 8.17 -2.71
N LEU A 240 3.84 8.17 -3.06
CA LEU A 240 4.57 9.37 -3.45
C LEU A 240 4.60 9.42 -4.97
N LYS A 241 3.87 10.35 -5.54
CA LYS A 241 3.67 10.44 -6.99
C LYS A 241 4.74 11.31 -7.64
N GLY A 242 5.14 10.92 -8.88
CA GLY A 242 6.28 11.51 -9.59
C GLY A 242 7.64 10.97 -9.14
N PRO A 243 8.69 11.18 -9.93
CA PRO A 243 10.04 10.74 -9.64
C PRO A 243 10.57 11.25 -8.29
N ASN A 244 11.01 10.35 -7.44
CA ASN A 244 11.61 10.68 -6.14
C ASN A 244 12.94 9.94 -5.93
N ALA A 245 13.80 9.96 -6.96
CA ALA A 245 15.07 9.25 -6.94
C ALA A 245 16.03 9.77 -5.88
N LEU A 246 15.93 11.05 -5.48
CA LEU A 246 16.75 11.59 -4.40
C LEU A 246 16.63 10.75 -3.13
N MET A 247 15.40 10.33 -2.77
CA MET A 247 15.13 9.56 -1.56
C MET A 247 15.18 8.05 -1.78
N PHE A 248 14.69 7.59 -2.94
CA PHE A 248 14.43 6.17 -3.19
C PHE A 248 15.39 5.52 -4.22
N GLY A 249 16.26 6.32 -4.83
CA GLY A 249 17.21 5.86 -5.84
C GLY A 249 16.56 5.62 -7.21
N ARG A 250 17.17 4.78 -8.01
CA ARG A 250 16.71 4.42 -9.37
C ARG A 250 15.27 3.89 -9.39
N GLY A 251 14.59 4.00 -10.52
CA GLY A 251 13.17 3.63 -10.64
C GLY A 251 12.26 4.74 -10.12
N GLY A 252 11.09 4.38 -9.63
CA GLY A 252 10.11 5.34 -9.14
C GLY A 252 9.64 6.32 -10.21
N ALA A 253 9.60 5.86 -11.45
CA ALA A 253 9.37 6.69 -12.63
C ALA A 253 8.07 7.51 -12.54
N GLY A 254 6.97 6.85 -12.26
CA GLY A 254 5.67 7.47 -12.01
C GLY A 254 5.45 7.84 -10.54
N GLY A 255 6.19 7.19 -9.66
CA GLY A 255 6.07 7.30 -8.21
C GLY A 255 6.44 5.98 -7.52
N VAL A 256 6.31 5.96 -6.20
CA VAL A 256 6.63 4.80 -5.36
C VAL A 256 5.51 4.52 -4.35
N ILE A 257 5.38 3.25 -3.96
CA ILE A 257 4.56 2.83 -2.84
C ILE A 257 5.47 2.47 -1.67
N ASN A 258 5.38 3.25 -0.58
CA ASN A 258 6.11 3.00 0.65
C ASN A 258 5.15 2.42 1.70
N ARG A 259 5.50 1.25 2.22
CA ARG A 259 4.79 0.58 3.30
C ARG A 259 5.46 0.96 4.62
N VAL A 260 4.69 1.49 5.56
CA VAL A 260 5.18 1.85 6.88
C VAL A 260 4.67 0.85 7.89
N THR A 261 5.58 0.12 8.52
CA THR A 261 5.25 -0.93 9.50
C THR A 261 4.84 -0.34 10.84
N LYS A 262 4.03 -1.09 11.56
CA LYS A 262 3.69 -0.81 12.96
C LYS A 262 4.92 -0.92 13.85
N GLU A 263 5.08 0.00 14.79
CA GLU A 263 6.17 0.00 15.76
C GLU A 263 5.69 -0.46 17.15
N ALA A 264 6.59 -1.04 17.95
CA ALA A 264 6.30 -1.36 19.34
C ALA A 264 6.27 -0.07 20.17
N GLY A 265 5.07 0.34 20.59
CA GLY A 265 4.84 1.47 21.47
C GLY A 265 4.92 1.09 22.95
N PHE A 266 4.93 2.08 23.85
CA PHE A 266 4.98 1.84 25.30
C PHE A 266 3.60 1.78 25.95
N THR A 267 2.52 1.86 25.15
CA THR A 267 1.16 1.60 25.62
C THR A 267 0.77 0.17 25.25
N PRO A 268 0.33 -0.68 26.19
CA PRO A 268 -0.19 -2.00 25.91
C PRO A 268 -1.32 -1.96 24.89
N LEU A 269 -1.33 -2.90 23.96
CA LEU A 269 -2.39 -3.08 22.96
C LEU A 269 -2.58 -4.56 22.71
N HIS A 270 -3.81 -5.05 22.85
CA HIS A 270 -4.19 -6.41 22.47
C HIS A 270 -5.38 -6.32 21.53
N GLU A 271 -5.14 -6.45 20.22
CA GLU A 271 -6.18 -6.37 19.20
C GLU A 271 -6.26 -7.68 18.44
N PHE A 272 -7.47 -8.21 18.28
CA PHE A 272 -7.76 -9.39 17.48
C PHE A 272 -8.84 -9.06 16.46
N THR A 273 -8.66 -9.49 15.22
CA THR A 273 -9.64 -9.33 14.14
C THR A 273 -9.95 -10.68 13.52
N VAL A 274 -11.23 -11.02 13.44
CA VAL A 274 -11.74 -12.20 12.72
C VAL A 274 -12.64 -11.72 11.60
N GLN A 275 -12.45 -12.28 10.40
CA GLN A 275 -13.26 -11.96 9.23
C GLN A 275 -13.77 -13.23 8.57
N ALA A 276 -15.00 -13.17 8.07
CA ALA A 276 -15.62 -14.19 7.26
C ALA A 276 -16.43 -13.53 6.13
N GLY A 277 -16.62 -14.21 5.01
CA GLY A 277 -17.37 -13.60 3.91
C GLY A 277 -17.64 -14.50 2.72
N SER A 278 -18.05 -13.87 1.63
CA SER A 278 -18.24 -14.47 0.33
C SER A 278 -16.98 -15.21 -0.10
N TYR A 279 -17.15 -16.22 -0.96
CA TYR A 279 -16.04 -17.02 -1.48
C TYR A 279 -15.22 -17.70 -0.38
N SER A 280 -15.90 -18.19 0.67
CA SER A 280 -15.26 -18.87 1.80
C SER A 280 -14.15 -18.05 2.47
N HIS A 281 -14.22 -16.73 2.39
CA HIS A 281 -13.25 -15.83 3.03
C HIS A 281 -13.18 -16.11 4.52
N ARG A 282 -11.98 -16.37 5.03
CA ARG A 282 -11.68 -16.58 6.45
C ARG A 282 -10.33 -15.99 6.75
N ARG A 283 -10.32 -14.96 7.57
CA ARG A 283 -9.09 -14.28 7.98
C ARG A 283 -9.09 -14.04 9.49
N PHE A 284 -7.95 -14.29 10.09
CA PHE A 284 -7.63 -13.97 11.47
C PHE A 284 -6.39 -13.09 11.51
N ALA A 285 -6.41 -12.01 12.29
CA ALA A 285 -5.24 -11.16 12.53
C ALA A 285 -5.12 -10.82 14.01
N ALA A 286 -3.89 -10.69 14.49
CA ALA A 286 -3.55 -10.30 15.84
C ALA A 286 -2.51 -9.19 15.84
N ASP A 287 -2.63 -8.24 16.77
CA ASP A 287 -1.72 -7.13 16.98
C ASP A 287 -1.54 -6.92 18.48
N LEU A 288 -0.41 -7.32 19.00
CA LEU A 288 -0.11 -7.38 20.41
C LEU A 288 1.10 -6.50 20.72
N THR A 289 0.93 -5.47 21.54
CA THR A 289 2.02 -4.62 22.02
C THR A 289 2.14 -4.74 23.52
N GLN A 290 3.35 -4.98 24.01
CA GLN A 290 3.64 -5.09 25.42
C GLN A 290 4.95 -4.36 25.77
N PRO A 291 4.91 -3.31 26.61
CA PRO A 291 6.12 -2.78 27.23
C PRO A 291 6.79 -3.85 28.07
N LEU A 292 8.09 -4.04 27.89
CA LEU A 292 8.91 -4.97 28.65
C LEU A 292 9.50 -4.31 29.91
N ASN A 293 9.82 -3.04 29.78
CA ASN A 293 10.27 -2.12 30.84
C ASN A 293 10.17 -0.67 30.32
N ASP A 294 10.67 0.31 31.08
CA ASP A 294 10.58 1.74 30.76
C ASP A 294 11.33 2.14 29.48
N ILE A 295 12.28 1.33 29.02
CA ILE A 295 13.12 1.64 27.86
C ILE A 295 12.96 0.67 26.71
N SER A 296 12.16 -0.37 26.85
CA SER A 296 11.93 -1.36 25.77
C SER A 296 10.50 -1.86 25.69
N SER A 297 10.03 -2.04 24.48
CA SER A 297 8.69 -2.55 24.17
C SER A 297 8.76 -3.53 23.01
N PHE A 298 7.88 -4.53 23.04
CA PHE A 298 7.73 -5.56 22.04
C PHE A 298 6.35 -5.49 21.41
N ARG A 299 6.26 -5.71 20.10
CA ARG A 299 5.00 -5.86 19.35
C ARG A 299 5.04 -7.08 18.48
N LEU A 300 3.95 -7.81 18.43
CA LEU A 300 3.79 -8.99 17.60
C LEU A 300 2.55 -8.81 16.73
N ASN A 301 2.75 -8.80 15.42
CA ASN A 301 1.66 -8.88 14.45
C ASN A 301 1.61 -10.28 13.85
N GLY A 302 0.40 -10.78 13.62
CA GLY A 302 0.20 -12.07 12.99
C GLY A 302 -1.04 -12.08 12.10
N VAL A 303 -1.01 -12.89 11.04
CA VAL A 303 -2.13 -13.09 10.13
C VAL A 303 -2.20 -14.54 9.66
N TYR A 304 -3.42 -15.04 9.52
CA TYR A 304 -3.76 -16.25 8.75
C TYR A 304 -4.97 -15.97 7.91
N GLU A 305 -4.93 -16.35 6.64
CA GLU A 305 -6.08 -16.28 5.73
C GLU A 305 -6.15 -17.51 4.85
N ASN A 306 -7.37 -18.02 4.70
CA ASN A 306 -7.71 -19.05 3.73
C ASN A 306 -9.01 -18.64 3.05
N SER A 307 -8.94 -18.35 1.76
CA SER A 307 -10.03 -17.78 0.98
C SER A 307 -10.08 -18.38 -0.41
N ALA A 308 -11.28 -18.61 -0.92
CA ALA A 308 -11.50 -18.82 -2.35
C ALA A 308 -11.68 -17.46 -3.04
N SER A 309 -11.97 -17.49 -4.35
CA SER A 309 -12.25 -16.33 -5.19
C SER A 309 -13.60 -16.48 -5.89
N TYR A 310 -14.13 -15.39 -6.45
CA TYR A 310 -15.22 -15.46 -7.44
C TYR A 310 -14.82 -16.21 -8.71
N ARG A 311 -13.52 -16.28 -9.02
CA ARG A 311 -12.95 -17.10 -10.09
C ARG A 311 -12.97 -18.57 -9.69
N ARG A 312 -13.45 -19.46 -10.56
CA ARG A 312 -13.45 -20.92 -10.28
C ARG A 312 -12.02 -21.39 -10.04
N PHE A 313 -11.84 -22.30 -9.10
CA PHE A 313 -10.55 -22.94 -8.77
C PHE A 313 -9.47 -21.98 -8.24
N VAL A 314 -9.78 -20.69 -8.14
CA VAL A 314 -8.84 -19.71 -7.62
C VAL A 314 -9.05 -19.56 -6.11
N GLY A 315 -7.98 -19.70 -5.36
CA GLY A 315 -7.96 -19.52 -3.91
C GLY A 315 -6.58 -19.16 -3.43
N LEU A 316 -6.50 -18.76 -2.18
CA LEU A 316 -5.25 -18.44 -1.50
C LEU A 316 -5.24 -18.99 -0.08
N GLU A 317 -4.05 -19.34 0.38
CA GLU A 317 -3.72 -19.55 1.77
C GLU A 317 -2.45 -18.75 2.07
N ARG A 318 -2.52 -17.86 3.06
CA ARG A 318 -1.38 -17.05 3.46
C ARG A 318 -1.31 -16.89 4.97
N TYR A 319 -0.10 -16.77 5.47
CA TYR A 319 0.15 -16.49 6.87
C TYR A 319 1.43 -15.70 7.04
N GLY A 320 1.45 -14.89 8.08
CA GLY A 320 2.59 -14.06 8.41
C GLY A 320 2.70 -13.81 9.89
N ILE A 321 3.93 -13.56 10.31
CA ILE A 321 4.28 -13.13 11.66
C ILE A 321 5.35 -12.05 11.59
N SER A 322 5.12 -10.94 12.30
CA SER A 322 6.00 -9.78 12.29
C SER A 322 6.25 -9.29 13.73
N PRO A 323 7.23 -9.86 14.44
CA PRO A 323 7.71 -9.33 15.71
C PRO A 323 8.55 -8.06 15.51
N THR A 324 8.34 -7.06 16.36
CA THR A 324 9.13 -5.83 16.43
C THR A 324 9.53 -5.51 17.85
N LEU A 325 10.72 -4.97 18.02
CA LEU A 325 11.26 -4.49 19.29
C LEU A 325 11.65 -3.02 19.12
N THR A 326 11.21 -2.19 20.04
CA THR A 326 11.65 -0.79 20.17
C THR A 326 12.41 -0.66 21.48
N ALA A 327 13.58 -0.04 21.44
CA ALA A 327 14.36 0.29 22.63
C ALA A 327 14.77 1.76 22.59
N THR A 328 14.64 2.44 23.72
CA THR A 328 15.03 3.85 23.94
C THR A 328 16.02 3.91 25.10
N PRO A 329 17.28 3.44 24.90
CA PRO A 329 18.28 3.37 25.98
C PRO A 329 18.65 4.75 26.54
N SER A 330 18.33 5.80 25.85
CA SER A 330 18.39 7.18 26.33
C SER A 330 17.38 8.05 25.59
N ALA A 331 17.07 9.24 26.09
CA ALA A 331 16.21 10.20 25.42
C ALA A 331 16.71 10.65 24.02
N ARG A 332 17.95 10.31 23.67
CA ARG A 332 18.60 10.69 22.41
C ARG A 332 18.78 9.51 21.45
N THR A 333 18.48 8.30 21.87
CA THR A 333 18.73 7.08 21.07
C THR A 333 17.49 6.20 21.03
N LYS A 334 17.04 5.90 19.80
CA LYS A 334 15.97 4.94 19.54
C LYS A 334 16.50 3.84 18.64
N ILE A 335 16.25 2.60 19.00
CA ILE A 335 16.63 1.40 18.23
C ILE A 335 15.35 0.62 17.94
N LYS A 336 15.12 0.28 16.66
CA LYS A 336 14.00 -0.53 16.23
C LYS A 336 14.55 -1.77 15.51
N LEU A 337 14.09 -2.92 15.91
CA LEU A 337 14.38 -4.19 15.26
C LEU A 337 13.06 -4.84 14.85
N GLY A 338 12.96 -5.22 13.61
CA GLY A 338 11.78 -5.88 13.04
C GLY A 338 12.20 -7.13 12.27
N TYR A 339 11.31 -8.09 12.23
CA TYR A 339 11.44 -9.26 11.38
C TYR A 339 10.07 -9.64 10.85
N GLU A 340 9.99 -10.01 9.58
CA GLU A 340 8.79 -10.56 8.96
C GLU A 340 9.10 -11.95 8.39
N TYR A 341 8.27 -12.92 8.74
CA TYR A 341 8.11 -14.16 8.01
C TYR A 341 6.74 -14.18 7.40
N PHE A 342 6.67 -14.24 6.06
CA PHE A 342 5.42 -14.27 5.34
C PHE A 342 5.41 -15.37 4.29
N ARG A 343 4.29 -16.06 4.17
CA ARG A 343 4.08 -17.12 3.18
C ARG A 343 2.75 -16.93 2.47
N ASP A 344 2.79 -17.09 1.15
CA ASP A 344 1.61 -16.99 0.28
C ASP A 344 1.58 -18.17 -0.67
N HIS A 345 0.47 -18.88 -0.67
CA HIS A 345 0.16 -19.95 -1.60
C HIS A 345 -1.16 -19.62 -2.27
N ARG A 346 -1.19 -19.61 -3.59
CA ARG A 346 -2.44 -19.34 -4.33
C ARG A 346 -2.47 -20.01 -5.68
N ALA A 347 -3.66 -20.11 -6.29
CA ALA A 347 -3.78 -20.48 -7.68
C ALA A 347 -3.31 -19.33 -8.58
N ALA A 348 -2.52 -19.65 -9.60
CA ALA A 348 -2.15 -18.70 -10.64
C ALA A 348 -3.33 -18.50 -11.59
N ASP A 349 -3.83 -17.28 -11.74
CA ASP A 349 -4.90 -16.92 -12.66
C ASP A 349 -4.45 -15.81 -13.61
N ARG A 350 -4.54 -16.08 -14.91
CA ARG A 350 -4.15 -15.13 -15.96
C ARG A 350 -5.36 -14.41 -16.58
N GLY A 351 -6.57 -14.58 -15.99
CA GLY A 351 -7.78 -13.93 -16.44
C GLY A 351 -8.38 -14.58 -17.69
N ILE A 352 -8.96 -13.74 -18.56
CA ILE A 352 -9.65 -14.15 -19.78
C ILE A 352 -9.04 -13.50 -21.02
N PRO A 353 -9.14 -14.10 -22.22
CA PRO A 353 -8.67 -13.51 -23.47
C PRO A 353 -9.63 -12.44 -24.01
N SER A 354 -9.21 -11.78 -25.09
CA SER A 354 -10.02 -10.87 -25.87
C SER A 354 -10.44 -11.46 -27.21
N PHE A 355 -11.52 -10.91 -27.77
CA PHE A 355 -12.00 -11.20 -29.11
C PHE A 355 -12.59 -9.94 -29.75
N HIS A 356 -12.29 -9.65 -30.99
CA HIS A 356 -12.74 -8.46 -31.72
C HIS A 356 -12.55 -7.12 -30.96
N GLY A 357 -11.41 -6.96 -30.30
CA GLY A 357 -11.04 -5.69 -29.64
C GLY A 357 -11.66 -5.46 -28.25
N ALA A 358 -12.36 -6.47 -27.70
CA ALA A 358 -12.95 -6.43 -26.36
C ALA A 358 -12.68 -7.73 -25.58
N PRO A 359 -12.76 -7.72 -24.25
CA PRO A 359 -12.78 -8.96 -23.47
C PRO A 359 -13.88 -9.89 -23.96
N ILE A 360 -13.65 -11.22 -23.96
CA ILE A 360 -14.69 -12.17 -24.36
C ILE A 360 -15.90 -12.08 -23.42
N ASP A 361 -17.08 -12.32 -23.99
CA ASP A 361 -18.32 -12.42 -23.20
C ASP A 361 -18.37 -13.80 -22.51
N THR A 362 -18.08 -13.81 -21.22
CA THR A 362 -18.06 -15.01 -20.39
C THR A 362 -18.31 -14.67 -18.93
N SER A 363 -18.68 -15.65 -18.13
CA SER A 363 -18.83 -15.45 -16.68
C SER A 363 -17.53 -14.92 -16.06
N PRO A 364 -17.59 -13.92 -15.14
CA PRO A 364 -16.44 -13.51 -14.37
C PRO A 364 -15.75 -14.66 -13.63
N ALA A 365 -16.45 -15.76 -13.39
CA ALA A 365 -15.92 -16.96 -12.75
C ALA A 365 -15.09 -17.87 -13.67
N THR A 366 -15.09 -17.64 -14.99
CA THR A 366 -14.41 -18.51 -15.95
C THR A 366 -12.91 -18.52 -15.76
N PHE A 367 -12.32 -19.70 -15.57
CA PHE A 367 -10.91 -19.95 -15.35
C PHE A 367 -10.29 -20.66 -16.56
N PHE A 368 -9.16 -20.15 -17.03
CA PHE A 368 -8.39 -20.76 -18.12
C PHE A 368 -7.12 -21.43 -17.57
N GLY A 369 -7.04 -22.74 -17.70
CA GLY A 369 -5.85 -23.47 -17.27
C GLY A 369 -6.14 -24.83 -16.62
N ASP A 370 -5.14 -25.33 -15.91
CA ASP A 370 -5.24 -26.53 -15.10
C ASP A 370 -5.41 -26.14 -13.62
N PRO A 371 -6.54 -26.50 -12.97
CA PRO A 371 -6.79 -26.14 -11.57
C PRO A 371 -5.80 -26.73 -10.57
N GLU A 372 -5.22 -27.88 -10.85
CA GLU A 372 -4.30 -28.57 -9.93
C GLU A 372 -2.85 -28.09 -10.11
N GLU A 373 -2.50 -27.68 -11.34
CA GLU A 373 -1.15 -27.29 -11.69
C GLU A 373 -0.92 -25.80 -11.76
N SER A 374 -1.97 -24.95 -11.73
CA SER A 374 -1.86 -23.49 -11.66
C SER A 374 -1.57 -23.06 -10.23
N LYS A 375 -0.31 -22.71 -9.92
CA LYS A 375 0.12 -22.45 -8.54
C LYS A 375 1.16 -21.35 -8.43
N VAL A 376 1.05 -20.59 -7.34
CA VAL A 376 2.06 -19.59 -6.89
C VAL A 376 2.47 -19.92 -5.47
N ARG A 377 3.74 -19.80 -5.19
CA ARG A 377 4.30 -19.89 -3.84
C ARG A 377 5.28 -18.74 -3.64
N ALA A 378 5.17 -18.06 -2.53
CA ALA A 378 6.14 -17.07 -2.09
C ALA A 378 6.48 -17.31 -0.62
N GLY A 379 7.76 -17.34 -0.30
CA GLY A 379 8.32 -17.35 1.04
C GLY A 379 9.17 -16.09 1.21
N VAL A 380 8.90 -15.30 2.24
CA VAL A 380 9.53 -14.00 2.49
C VAL A 380 10.08 -13.98 3.90
N HIS A 381 11.35 -13.64 4.03
CA HIS A 381 12.03 -13.36 5.28
C HIS A 381 12.67 -11.99 5.19
N VAL A 382 12.24 -11.04 6.00
CA VAL A 382 12.79 -9.68 6.01
C VAL A 382 13.15 -9.27 7.42
N GLY A 383 14.42 -8.96 7.64
CA GLY A 383 14.93 -8.33 8.85
C GLY A 383 15.15 -6.83 8.64
N LEU A 384 14.70 -6.03 9.59
CA LEU A 384 14.83 -4.57 9.60
C LEU A 384 15.54 -4.12 10.88
N ALA A 385 16.49 -3.20 10.76
CA ALA A 385 17.10 -2.52 11.90
C ALA A 385 17.14 -1.02 11.61
N THR A 386 16.61 -0.21 12.52
CA THR A 386 16.72 1.25 12.47
C THR A 386 17.36 1.75 13.75
N ILE A 387 18.41 2.58 13.63
CA ILE A 387 19.04 3.26 14.74
C ILE A 387 18.91 4.76 14.49
N GLU A 388 18.35 5.47 15.45
CA GLU A 388 18.21 6.92 15.45
C GLU A 388 18.96 7.46 16.66
N HIS A 389 19.83 8.46 16.45
CA HIS A 389 20.60 9.06 17.51
C HIS A 389 20.75 10.57 17.30
N ARG A 390 20.44 11.35 18.33
CA ARG A 390 20.60 12.81 18.33
C ARG A 390 21.85 13.23 19.10
N ALA A 391 22.75 13.94 18.43
CA ALA A 391 23.95 14.51 19.00
C ALA A 391 23.97 16.04 18.82
N GLY A 392 23.35 16.78 19.73
CA GLY A 392 23.20 18.23 19.62
C GLY A 392 22.34 18.62 18.41
N LYS A 393 22.95 19.31 17.43
CA LYS A 393 22.27 19.74 16.17
C LYS A 393 22.34 18.70 15.05
N VAL A 394 22.85 17.51 15.33
CA VAL A 394 23.00 16.43 14.34
C VAL A 394 22.06 15.27 14.71
N ASP A 395 21.21 14.87 13.78
CA ASP A 395 20.46 13.62 13.84
C ASP A 395 21.12 12.60 12.93
N LEU A 396 21.47 11.44 13.47
CA LEU A 396 21.95 10.27 12.75
C LEU A 396 20.81 9.26 12.65
N ARG A 397 20.53 8.78 11.44
CA ARG A 397 19.63 7.66 11.21
C ARG A 397 20.31 6.61 10.34
N ASN A 398 20.30 5.37 10.79
CA ASN A 398 20.76 4.23 9.98
C ASN A 398 19.63 3.24 9.84
N ASN A 399 19.33 2.84 8.59
CA ASN A 399 18.35 1.81 8.25
C ASN A 399 19.06 0.65 7.55
N THR A 400 18.87 -0.56 8.05
CA THR A 400 19.37 -1.79 7.43
C THR A 400 18.21 -2.72 7.13
N LEU A 401 18.15 -3.23 5.91
CA LEU A 401 17.24 -4.30 5.48
C LEU A 401 18.02 -5.48 4.98
N VAL A 402 17.68 -6.66 5.49
CA VAL A 402 18.17 -7.96 5.00
C VAL A 402 16.97 -8.80 4.62
N GLY A 403 16.88 -9.22 3.36
CA GLY A 403 15.77 -10.01 2.85
C GLY A 403 16.24 -11.30 2.17
N ASP A 404 15.50 -12.38 2.39
CA ASP A 404 15.64 -13.67 1.69
C ASP A 404 14.28 -14.07 1.16
N TYR A 405 14.18 -14.29 -0.15
CA TYR A 405 12.94 -14.50 -0.86
C TYR A 405 13.06 -15.74 -1.74
N ASP A 406 12.06 -16.61 -1.62
CA ASP A 406 11.87 -17.77 -2.47
C ASP A 406 10.49 -17.71 -3.12
N LYS A 407 10.45 -17.70 -4.43
CA LYS A 407 9.23 -17.60 -5.21
C LYS A 407 9.22 -18.60 -6.34
N MET A 408 8.08 -19.24 -6.54
CA MET A 408 7.78 -20.07 -7.70
C MET A 408 6.35 -19.82 -8.15
N TYR A 409 6.16 -19.71 -9.47
CA TYR A 409 4.83 -19.75 -10.04
C TYR A 409 4.81 -20.60 -11.31
N GLN A 410 3.70 -21.32 -11.48
CA GLN A 410 3.39 -22.13 -12.66
C GLN A 410 2.01 -21.73 -13.11
N ASN A 411 1.90 -21.34 -14.37
CA ASN A 411 0.66 -20.78 -14.87
C ASN A 411 0.37 -21.22 -16.31
N TYR A 412 -0.91 -21.18 -16.65
CA TYR A 412 -1.45 -21.38 -17.96
C TYR A 412 -1.97 -20.05 -18.47
N VAL A 413 -1.59 -19.69 -19.68
CA VAL A 413 -1.76 -18.34 -20.21
C VAL A 413 -2.68 -18.39 -21.43
N PRO A 414 -3.92 -17.86 -21.33
CA PRO A 414 -4.77 -17.72 -22.50
C PRO A 414 -4.16 -16.76 -23.50
N GLY A 415 -4.22 -17.12 -24.76
CA GLY A 415 -3.77 -16.37 -25.93
C GLY A 415 -4.94 -15.96 -26.82
N ALA A 416 -4.68 -15.77 -28.11
CA ALA A 416 -5.67 -15.35 -29.09
C ALA A 416 -6.81 -16.37 -29.21
N VAL A 417 -8.01 -15.85 -29.38
CA VAL A 417 -9.22 -16.62 -29.73
C VAL A 417 -9.20 -16.93 -31.22
N THR A 418 -9.66 -18.11 -31.60
CA THR A 418 -9.79 -18.53 -33.00
C THR A 418 -10.82 -17.66 -33.74
N GLU A 419 -10.69 -17.55 -35.07
CA GLU A 419 -11.58 -16.69 -35.90
C GLU A 419 -13.07 -17.04 -35.79
N ASP A 420 -13.38 -18.32 -35.55
CA ASP A 420 -14.76 -18.81 -35.32
C ASP A 420 -15.29 -18.49 -33.90
N GLY A 421 -14.50 -17.94 -33.03
CA GLY A 421 -14.88 -17.55 -31.66
C GLY A 421 -15.15 -18.74 -30.72
N THR A 422 -14.70 -19.95 -31.03
CA THR A 422 -15.05 -21.17 -30.26
C THR A 422 -13.93 -21.63 -29.32
N GLN A 423 -12.70 -21.34 -29.63
CA GLN A 423 -11.52 -21.77 -28.89
C GLN A 423 -10.53 -20.64 -28.63
N ALA A 424 -9.67 -20.82 -27.65
CA ALA A 424 -8.54 -19.95 -27.40
C ALA A 424 -7.23 -20.75 -27.35
N ALA A 425 -6.15 -20.15 -27.81
CA ALA A 425 -4.82 -20.71 -27.60
C ALA A 425 -4.48 -20.69 -26.10
N LEU A 426 -3.78 -21.71 -25.63
CA LEU A 426 -3.30 -21.81 -24.26
C LEU A 426 -1.82 -22.21 -24.27
N SER A 427 -0.98 -21.47 -23.60
CA SER A 427 0.41 -21.80 -23.33
C SER A 427 0.65 -22.01 -21.84
N ALA A 428 1.76 -22.62 -21.45
CA ALA A 428 2.11 -22.81 -20.04
C ALA A 428 3.60 -22.56 -19.82
N TYR A 429 3.92 -22.07 -18.62
CA TYR A 429 5.32 -21.97 -18.15
C TYR A 429 5.36 -21.93 -16.63
N ASN A 430 6.54 -22.23 -16.08
CA ASN A 430 6.85 -21.93 -14.69
C ASN A 430 8.13 -21.09 -14.59
N ASN A 431 8.25 -20.41 -13.44
CA ASN A 431 9.43 -19.64 -13.12
C ASN A 431 9.69 -19.71 -11.62
N ALA A 432 10.91 -20.06 -11.26
CA ALA A 432 11.42 -19.99 -9.89
C ALA A 432 12.44 -18.86 -9.79
N THR A 433 12.37 -18.12 -8.70
CA THR A 433 13.29 -17.02 -8.39
C THR A 433 13.66 -17.09 -6.92
N THR A 434 14.94 -17.16 -6.61
CA THR A 434 15.46 -16.88 -5.27
C THR A 434 16.19 -15.54 -5.29
N ARG A 435 16.01 -14.72 -4.23
CA ARG A 435 16.69 -13.44 -4.12
C ARG A 435 17.12 -13.16 -2.69
N ARG A 436 18.34 -12.67 -2.54
CA ARG A 436 18.85 -12.13 -1.27
C ARG A 436 19.20 -10.66 -1.45
N ASN A 437 18.65 -9.83 -0.59
CA ASN A 437 18.86 -8.39 -0.56
C ASN A 437 19.55 -7.99 0.75
N VAL A 438 20.54 -7.10 0.64
CA VAL A 438 21.09 -6.36 1.78
C VAL A 438 21.17 -4.90 1.37
N PHE A 439 20.49 -4.04 2.12
CA PHE A 439 20.54 -2.59 1.95
C PHE A 439 20.88 -1.94 3.27
N ASN A 440 21.75 -0.96 3.24
CA ASN A 440 22.03 -0.07 4.37
C ASN A 440 21.98 1.38 3.89
N GLN A 441 21.27 2.21 4.63
CA GLN A 441 21.12 3.64 4.38
C GLN A 441 21.53 4.36 5.65
N THR A 442 22.42 5.35 5.54
CA THR A 442 22.84 6.20 6.65
C THR A 442 22.60 7.65 6.28
N ASP A 443 21.79 8.32 7.08
CA ASP A 443 21.40 9.72 6.95
C ASP A 443 21.99 10.53 8.10
N LEU A 444 22.53 11.71 7.78
CA LEU A 444 22.95 12.74 8.73
C LEU A 444 22.15 14.00 8.44
N THR A 445 21.38 14.46 9.41
CA THR A 445 20.65 15.72 9.32
C THR A 445 21.29 16.73 10.25
N TYR A 446 21.63 17.91 9.72
CA TYR A 446 22.23 19.00 10.47
C TYR A 446 21.36 20.25 10.42
N TYR A 447 21.04 20.79 11.60
CA TYR A 447 20.20 21.99 11.76
C TYR A 447 21.09 23.22 11.91
N LEU A 448 21.03 24.11 10.90
CA LEU A 448 21.82 25.30 10.80
C LEU A 448 20.93 26.54 10.68
N THR A 449 21.35 27.66 11.28
CA THR A 449 20.70 28.96 11.10
C THR A 449 21.76 29.98 10.61
N THR A 450 21.48 30.66 9.50
CA THR A 450 22.31 31.73 8.94
C THR A 450 21.51 33.03 8.90
N GLY A 451 21.73 33.89 9.92
CA GLY A 451 20.85 35.05 10.14
C GLY A 451 19.38 34.61 10.37
N PRO A 452 18.40 35.13 9.62
CA PRO A 452 17.00 34.75 9.76
C PRO A 452 16.64 33.42 9.05
N VAL A 453 17.55 32.86 8.24
CA VAL A 453 17.30 31.68 7.39
C VAL A 453 17.63 30.42 8.16
N ARG A 454 16.71 29.45 8.16
CA ARG A 454 16.94 28.14 8.73
C ARG A 454 17.21 27.11 7.63
N HIS A 455 18.16 26.22 7.86
CA HIS A 455 18.57 25.16 6.98
C HIS A 455 18.41 23.80 7.67
N ILE A 456 17.85 22.85 6.95
CA ILE A 456 17.85 21.44 7.32
C ILE A 456 18.68 20.71 6.27
N LEU A 457 19.95 20.54 6.57
CA LEU A 457 20.92 19.89 5.69
C LEU A 457 20.87 18.39 5.91
N LEU A 458 20.50 17.63 4.88
CA LEU A 458 20.54 16.16 4.86
C LEU A 458 21.68 15.71 3.96
N GLY A 459 22.61 14.96 4.51
CA GLY A 459 23.62 14.20 3.75
C GLY A 459 23.44 12.71 4.01
N GLY A 460 23.50 11.89 2.98
CA GLY A 460 23.31 10.47 3.18
C GLY A 460 24.06 9.58 2.17
N VAL A 461 24.23 8.34 2.57
CA VAL A 461 24.84 7.27 1.75
C VAL A 461 23.96 6.04 1.78
N GLU A 462 23.94 5.33 0.67
CA GLU A 462 23.25 4.04 0.54
C GLU A 462 24.18 3.02 -0.13
N ILE A 463 24.26 1.85 0.47
CA ILE A 463 24.92 0.69 -0.13
C ILE A 463 23.93 -0.46 -0.22
N GLY A 464 23.97 -1.20 -1.33
CA GLY A 464 23.08 -2.32 -1.57
C GLY A 464 23.75 -3.45 -2.34
N ARG A 465 23.35 -4.67 -2.02
CA ARG A 465 23.70 -5.88 -2.76
C ARG A 465 22.49 -6.77 -2.93
N GLN A 466 22.26 -7.21 -4.16
CA GLN A 466 21.20 -8.17 -4.48
C GLN A 466 21.80 -9.34 -5.23
N LEU A 467 21.44 -10.55 -4.83
CA LEU A 467 21.79 -11.81 -5.50
C LEU A 467 20.49 -12.44 -5.95
N THR A 468 20.36 -12.78 -7.20
CA THR A 468 19.14 -13.35 -7.77
C THR A 468 19.49 -14.53 -8.67
N ASP A 469 18.79 -15.65 -8.45
CA ASP A 469 18.81 -16.80 -9.36
C ASP A 469 17.41 -16.94 -9.97
N ASN A 470 17.33 -17.07 -11.28
CA ASN A 470 16.09 -17.32 -12.01
C ASN A 470 16.21 -18.61 -12.81
N LEU A 471 15.18 -19.42 -12.74
CA LEU A 471 15.01 -20.61 -13.54
C LEU A 471 13.60 -20.65 -14.12
N ARG A 472 13.49 -20.69 -15.46
CA ARG A 472 12.24 -20.79 -16.20
C ARG A 472 12.17 -22.08 -16.99
N HIS A 473 10.98 -22.65 -17.06
CA HIS A 473 10.67 -23.75 -17.96
C HIS A 473 9.41 -23.45 -18.76
N THR A 474 9.46 -23.75 -20.05
CA THR A 474 8.31 -23.75 -20.95
C THR A 474 7.53 -25.05 -20.79
N GLY A 475 6.20 -24.97 -20.79
CA GLY A 475 5.31 -26.13 -20.78
C GLY A 475 5.10 -26.69 -22.18
N TYR A 476 5.22 -28.00 -22.29
CA TYR A 476 5.00 -28.76 -23.53
C TYR A 476 3.80 -29.69 -23.35
N PHE A 477 2.70 -29.37 -24.03
CA PHE A 477 1.48 -30.20 -24.07
C PHE A 477 1.75 -31.50 -24.79
N ASN A 478 1.37 -32.63 -24.18
CA ASN A 478 1.72 -33.97 -24.65
C ASN A 478 3.23 -34.11 -24.99
N ASN A 479 4.08 -33.38 -24.26
CA ASN A 479 5.54 -33.33 -24.44
C ASN A 479 6.02 -32.86 -25.84
N THR A 480 5.17 -32.25 -26.66
CA THR A 480 5.48 -31.87 -28.06
C THR A 480 5.24 -30.39 -28.34
N ALA A 481 4.04 -29.86 -28.12
CA ALA A 481 3.65 -28.49 -28.49
C ALA A 481 3.71 -27.53 -27.32
N THR A 482 4.19 -26.30 -27.54
CA THR A 482 4.23 -25.23 -26.53
C THR A 482 2.89 -24.51 -26.37
N THR A 483 1.92 -24.80 -27.26
CA THR A 483 0.57 -24.25 -27.22
C THR A 483 -0.43 -25.36 -27.55
N THR A 484 -1.65 -25.19 -27.04
CA THR A 484 -2.81 -26.02 -27.39
C THR A 484 -4.04 -25.14 -27.53
N LEU A 485 -5.12 -25.66 -28.09
CA LEU A 485 -6.41 -24.97 -28.11
C LEU A 485 -7.32 -25.53 -27.02
N VAL A 486 -8.06 -24.62 -26.37
CA VAL A 486 -9.09 -24.96 -25.38
C VAL A 486 -10.42 -24.35 -25.79
N SER A 487 -11.53 -25.07 -25.53
CA SER A 487 -12.87 -24.55 -25.80
C SER A 487 -13.19 -23.37 -24.88
N LEU A 488 -13.76 -22.29 -25.40
CA LEU A 488 -14.25 -21.17 -24.58
C LEU A 488 -15.42 -21.58 -23.66
N ALA A 489 -16.19 -22.63 -24.04
CA ALA A 489 -17.28 -23.13 -23.21
C ALA A 489 -16.79 -23.94 -21.98
N ASP A 490 -15.64 -24.61 -22.09
CA ASP A 490 -14.98 -25.33 -20.98
C ASP A 490 -13.45 -25.19 -21.12
N PRO A 491 -12.88 -24.10 -20.64
CA PRO A 491 -11.47 -23.81 -20.84
C PRO A 491 -10.54 -24.46 -19.79
N VAL A 492 -11.04 -25.40 -19.00
CA VAL A 492 -10.24 -26.24 -18.11
C VAL A 492 -9.52 -27.31 -18.90
N ILE A 493 -8.21 -27.33 -18.82
CA ILE A 493 -7.37 -28.28 -19.54
C ILE A 493 -6.98 -29.47 -18.66
N LYS A 494 -6.99 -30.67 -19.27
CA LYS A 494 -6.54 -31.91 -18.64
C LYS A 494 -5.39 -32.55 -19.42
N THR A 495 -4.94 -31.88 -20.49
CA THR A 495 -3.83 -32.39 -21.31
C THR A 495 -2.54 -32.35 -20.46
N PRO A 496 -1.79 -33.46 -20.35
CA PRO A 496 -0.53 -33.48 -19.61
C PRO A 496 0.48 -32.48 -20.16
N VAL A 497 1.13 -31.76 -19.26
CA VAL A 497 2.15 -30.74 -19.57
C VAL A 497 3.47 -31.15 -18.95
N THR A 498 4.52 -31.23 -19.77
CA THR A 498 5.88 -31.43 -19.30
C THR A 498 6.62 -30.10 -19.31
N PHE A 499 7.10 -29.65 -18.15
CA PHE A 499 7.87 -28.42 -18.03
C PHE A 499 9.36 -28.72 -18.19
N ARG A 500 9.98 -28.13 -19.20
CA ARG A 500 11.42 -28.24 -19.48
C ARG A 500 11.94 -26.97 -20.11
N GLN A 501 13.25 -26.76 -20.03
CA GLN A 501 13.87 -25.59 -20.63
C GLN A 501 13.71 -25.56 -22.15
N SER A 502 13.38 -24.37 -22.66
CA SER A 502 13.44 -24.01 -24.09
C SER A 502 14.59 -23.03 -24.33
N ALA A 503 14.87 -22.77 -25.61
CA ALA A 503 15.97 -21.90 -26.01
C ALA A 503 15.84 -20.44 -25.49
N GLY A 504 14.60 -19.98 -25.21
CA GLY A 504 14.34 -18.63 -24.71
C GLY A 504 14.17 -18.53 -23.19
N ASP A 505 14.26 -19.65 -22.47
CA ASP A 505 14.01 -19.65 -21.03
C ASP A 505 15.22 -19.14 -20.24
N ALA A 506 14.96 -18.43 -19.16
CA ALA A 506 15.99 -17.96 -18.25
C ALA A 506 16.55 -19.11 -17.40
N ASP A 507 17.87 -19.14 -17.27
CA ASP A 507 18.61 -19.91 -16.27
C ASP A 507 19.85 -19.07 -15.94
N ASN A 508 19.71 -18.13 -15.00
CA ASN A 508 20.73 -17.13 -14.80
C ASN A 508 20.92 -16.73 -13.34
N HIS A 509 22.15 -16.33 -13.07
CA HIS A 509 22.56 -15.70 -11.82
C HIS A 509 22.87 -14.23 -12.01
N LEU A 510 22.25 -13.38 -11.19
CA LEU A 510 22.49 -11.94 -11.21
C LEU A 510 23.11 -11.47 -9.90
N THR A 511 24.10 -10.60 -10.02
CA THR A 511 24.66 -9.84 -8.90
C THR A 511 24.51 -8.37 -9.17
N THR A 512 23.74 -7.68 -8.34
CA THR A 512 23.59 -6.22 -8.38
C THR A 512 24.33 -5.60 -7.20
N ARG A 513 25.08 -4.52 -7.44
CA ARG A 513 25.71 -3.68 -6.41
C ARG A 513 25.32 -2.24 -6.63
N ILE A 514 24.99 -1.57 -5.55
CA ILE A 514 24.55 -0.18 -5.53
C ILE A 514 25.40 0.57 -4.52
N ALA A 515 25.87 1.75 -4.92
CA ALA A 515 26.46 2.72 -4.03
C ALA A 515 25.93 4.10 -4.41
N ALA A 516 25.36 4.82 -3.45
CA ALA A 516 24.84 6.14 -3.71
C ALA A 516 25.21 7.11 -2.58
N ALA A 517 25.33 8.38 -2.98
CA ALA A 517 25.45 9.50 -2.06
C ALA A 517 24.46 10.59 -2.47
N TYR A 518 23.89 11.28 -1.51
CA TYR A 518 22.93 12.36 -1.73
C TYR A 518 23.10 13.49 -0.73
N LEU A 519 22.70 14.66 -1.20
CA LEU A 519 22.69 15.88 -0.40
C LEU A 519 21.39 16.64 -0.68
N GLN A 520 20.75 17.16 0.36
CA GLN A 520 19.58 18.02 0.27
C GLN A 520 19.68 19.14 1.28
N ASP A 521 19.24 20.33 0.89
CA ASP A 521 18.97 21.42 1.81
C ASP A 521 17.49 21.82 1.73
N GLN A 522 16.86 21.91 2.89
CA GLN A 522 15.54 22.53 3.08
C GLN A 522 15.79 23.89 3.72
N ILE A 523 15.56 24.94 2.93
CA ILE A 523 15.87 26.32 3.27
C ILE A 523 14.57 27.03 3.63
N GLU A 524 14.34 27.30 4.90
CA GLU A 524 13.23 28.13 5.37
C GLU A 524 13.67 29.59 5.38
N LEU A 525 13.37 30.33 4.30
CA LEU A 525 13.68 31.76 4.19
C LEU A 525 12.90 32.57 5.21
N ASN A 526 11.65 32.20 5.44
CA ASN A 526 10.76 32.70 6.47
C ASN A 526 9.56 31.74 6.60
N GLN A 527 8.60 32.05 7.46
CA GLN A 527 7.41 31.20 7.66
C GLN A 527 6.52 31.04 6.41
N HIS A 528 6.70 31.86 5.36
CA HIS A 528 5.89 31.86 4.15
C HIS A 528 6.61 31.29 2.93
N VAL A 529 7.94 31.19 2.94
CA VAL A 529 8.74 30.78 1.79
C VAL A 529 9.77 29.75 2.18
N GLN A 530 9.69 28.60 1.55
CA GLN A 530 10.63 27.50 1.71
C GLN A 530 11.14 27.03 0.34
N VAL A 531 12.42 26.69 0.27
CA VAL A 531 13.06 26.11 -0.92
C VAL A 531 13.66 24.76 -0.54
N ILE A 532 13.47 23.75 -1.38
CA ILE A 532 14.13 22.46 -1.23
C ILE A 532 14.98 22.23 -2.48
N ALA A 533 16.24 21.91 -2.29
CA ALA A 533 17.14 21.55 -3.38
C ALA A 533 18.03 20.38 -2.97
N GLY A 534 18.24 19.45 -3.89
CA GLY A 534 19.06 18.29 -3.61
C GLY A 534 19.51 17.55 -4.88
N VAL A 535 20.49 16.71 -4.70
CA VAL A 535 21.04 15.86 -5.77
C VAL A 535 21.45 14.51 -5.19
N ARG A 536 21.21 13.46 -5.95
CA ARG A 536 21.72 12.11 -5.70
C ARG A 536 22.60 11.67 -6.85
N PHE A 537 23.73 11.12 -6.49
CA PHE A 537 24.59 10.33 -7.36
C PHE A 537 24.41 8.85 -7.01
N GLU A 538 24.17 8.01 -8.01
CA GLU A 538 24.06 6.57 -7.83
C GLU A 538 24.95 5.83 -8.82
N HIS A 539 25.80 4.95 -8.30
CA HIS A 539 26.58 3.99 -9.05
C HIS A 539 25.90 2.63 -8.97
N PHE A 540 25.39 2.16 -10.09
CA PHE A 540 24.70 0.89 -10.25
C PHE A 540 25.56 -0.06 -11.08
N ASN A 541 25.88 -1.25 -10.55
CA ASN A 541 26.63 -2.27 -11.26
C ASN A 541 25.85 -3.58 -11.25
N LEU A 542 25.57 -4.12 -12.42
CA LEU A 542 24.87 -5.39 -12.64
C LEU A 542 25.79 -6.35 -13.41
N LYS A 543 25.83 -7.58 -12.92
CA LYS A 543 26.45 -8.72 -13.60
C LYS A 543 25.40 -9.80 -13.77
N LEU A 544 25.28 -10.35 -14.96
CA LEU A 544 24.45 -11.49 -15.29
C LEU A 544 25.33 -12.60 -15.83
N TYR A 545 25.14 -13.81 -15.34
CA TYR A 545 25.69 -15.03 -15.88
C TYR A 545 24.55 -15.94 -16.32
N ASP A 546 24.48 -16.25 -17.60
CA ASP A 546 23.52 -17.18 -18.18
C ASP A 546 24.16 -18.59 -18.17
N HIS A 547 23.61 -19.50 -17.37
CA HIS A 547 24.13 -20.85 -17.20
C HIS A 547 23.93 -21.70 -18.46
N ARG A 548 22.94 -21.38 -19.27
CA ARG A 548 22.53 -22.13 -20.44
C ARG A 548 23.43 -21.85 -21.64
N THR A 549 23.86 -20.60 -21.81
CA THR A 549 24.73 -20.15 -22.92
C THR A 549 26.18 -19.93 -22.50
N ASP A 550 26.51 -20.00 -21.20
CA ASP A 550 27.80 -19.63 -20.59
C ASP A 550 28.20 -18.17 -20.85
N GLU A 551 27.23 -17.31 -21.20
CA GLU A 551 27.47 -15.90 -21.49
C GLU A 551 27.49 -15.07 -20.21
N LYS A 552 28.31 -14.02 -20.22
CA LYS A 552 28.48 -13.07 -19.12
C LYS A 552 28.27 -11.66 -19.63
N PHE A 553 27.26 -11.00 -19.07
CA PHE A 553 26.97 -9.61 -19.35
C PHE A 553 27.25 -8.76 -18.11
N ARG A 554 27.72 -7.54 -18.33
CA ARG A 554 27.99 -6.58 -17.25
C ARG A 554 27.57 -5.19 -17.67
N ARG A 555 26.84 -4.54 -16.79
CA ARG A 555 26.41 -3.16 -16.98
C ARG A 555 26.80 -2.30 -15.78
N THR A 556 27.25 -1.08 -16.08
CA THR A 556 27.49 -0.06 -15.05
C THR A 556 26.85 1.24 -15.48
N ASP A 557 25.96 1.76 -14.63
CA ASP A 557 25.31 3.05 -14.84
C ASP A 557 25.71 4.03 -13.74
N GLN A 558 25.97 5.27 -14.15
CA GLN A 558 26.15 6.40 -13.25
C GLN A 558 24.98 7.35 -13.47
N MET A 559 24.18 7.55 -12.43
CA MET A 559 22.93 8.31 -12.52
C MET A 559 22.98 9.50 -11.60
N ILE A 560 22.65 10.68 -12.13
CA ILE A 560 22.56 11.93 -11.37
C ILE A 560 21.11 12.37 -11.39
N SER A 561 20.49 12.42 -10.22
CA SER A 561 19.06 12.72 -10.03
C SER A 561 18.90 14.00 -9.21
N PRO A 562 18.79 15.17 -9.84
CA PRO A 562 18.48 16.42 -9.15
C PRO A 562 17.01 16.51 -8.79
N ARG A 563 16.74 17.23 -7.72
CA ARG A 563 15.40 17.67 -7.27
C ARG A 563 15.47 19.10 -6.80
N ALA A 564 14.48 19.90 -7.17
CA ALA A 564 14.31 21.27 -6.64
C ALA A 564 12.81 21.54 -6.48
N GLY A 565 12.47 22.34 -5.48
CA GLY A 565 11.09 22.76 -5.25
C GLY A 565 11.03 24.02 -4.42
N VAL A 566 9.93 24.75 -4.57
CA VAL A 566 9.61 25.93 -3.79
C VAL A 566 8.22 25.74 -3.19
N VAL A 567 8.06 26.15 -1.94
CA VAL A 567 6.77 26.18 -1.22
C VAL A 567 6.51 27.61 -0.78
N LEU A 568 5.34 28.11 -1.16
CA LEU A 568 4.83 29.43 -0.78
C LEU A 568 3.60 29.25 0.11
N LYS A 569 3.60 29.83 1.29
CA LYS A 569 2.48 29.82 2.23
C LYS A 569 1.85 31.21 2.36
N PRO A 570 0.87 31.58 1.52
CA PRO A 570 0.17 32.85 1.66
C PRO A 570 -0.43 33.02 3.07
N VAL A 571 -0.95 31.93 3.61
CA VAL A 571 -1.34 31.73 5.01
C VAL A 571 -0.81 30.37 5.48
N LEU A 572 -0.55 30.20 6.77
CA LEU A 572 0.12 28.99 7.30
C LEU A 572 -0.56 27.65 6.91
N PRO A 573 -1.90 27.51 6.91
CA PRO A 573 -2.55 26.25 6.53
C PRO A 573 -2.67 26.03 5.01
N LEU A 574 -2.16 26.94 4.18
CA LEU A 574 -2.25 26.86 2.71
C LEU A 574 -0.86 26.94 2.09
N SER A 575 -0.47 25.92 1.35
CA SER A 575 0.78 25.84 0.60
C SER A 575 0.51 25.79 -0.91
N LEU A 576 1.20 26.64 -1.64
CA LEU A 576 1.35 26.55 -3.10
C LEU A 576 2.77 26.06 -3.36
N TYR A 577 2.94 25.09 -4.25
CA TYR A 577 4.28 24.59 -4.54
C TYR A 577 4.52 24.41 -6.03
N PHE A 578 5.78 24.44 -6.39
CA PHE A 578 6.29 24.01 -7.68
C PHE A 578 7.53 23.14 -7.46
N SER A 579 7.68 22.06 -8.25
CA SER A 579 8.85 21.20 -8.18
C SER A 579 9.27 20.66 -9.54
N TYR A 580 10.58 20.38 -9.62
CA TYR A 580 11.23 19.64 -10.69
C TYR A 580 12.00 18.47 -10.10
N SER A 581 11.85 17.29 -10.68
CA SER A 581 12.56 16.09 -10.23
C SER A 581 12.93 15.17 -11.39
N VAL A 582 14.05 14.46 -11.23
CA VAL A 582 14.58 13.52 -12.22
C VAL A 582 14.79 12.17 -11.56
N SER A 583 14.45 11.09 -12.29
CA SER A 583 14.90 9.74 -11.95
C SER A 583 15.38 8.99 -13.19
N HIS A 584 16.02 7.86 -12.96
CA HIS A 584 16.56 7.01 -14.00
C HIS A 584 16.21 5.54 -13.75
N LEU A 585 16.01 4.78 -14.83
CA LEU A 585 15.81 3.34 -14.79
C LEU A 585 16.84 2.66 -15.71
N PRO A 586 17.71 1.79 -15.19
CA PRO A 586 18.62 0.99 -16.02
C PRO A 586 17.87 0.15 -17.06
N SER A 587 18.39 0.07 -18.29
CA SER A 587 17.72 -0.63 -19.41
C SER A 587 17.73 -2.17 -19.29
N SER A 588 17.91 -2.71 -18.09
CA SER A 588 17.90 -4.15 -17.78
C SER A 588 16.57 -4.68 -17.25
N GLY A 589 15.51 -3.83 -17.23
CA GLY A 589 14.19 -4.15 -16.72
C GLY A 589 14.07 -4.08 -15.19
N ASP A 590 12.84 -4.15 -14.66
CA ASP A 590 12.52 -4.01 -13.22
C ASP A 590 13.26 -5.02 -12.33
N GLN A 591 13.44 -6.25 -12.82
CA GLN A 591 14.11 -7.33 -12.11
C GLN A 591 15.53 -7.63 -12.62
N PHE A 592 16.04 -6.80 -13.54
CA PHE A 592 17.38 -6.86 -14.15
C PHE A 592 17.65 -8.11 -15.02
N ALA A 593 16.69 -8.98 -15.19
CA ALA A 593 16.81 -10.22 -15.95
C ALA A 593 16.79 -10.02 -17.48
N SER A 594 16.57 -8.78 -17.95
CA SER A 594 16.59 -8.43 -19.39
C SER A 594 17.96 -7.95 -19.88
N LEU A 595 19.04 -8.17 -19.14
CA LEU A 595 20.38 -7.82 -19.57
C LEU A 595 20.86 -8.82 -20.62
N ASN A 596 21.27 -8.31 -21.77
CA ASN A 596 21.82 -9.05 -22.92
C ASN A 596 22.75 -8.12 -23.71
N ALA A 597 23.33 -8.60 -24.81
CA ALA A 597 24.30 -7.87 -25.66
C ALA A 597 23.76 -6.50 -26.17
N VAL A 598 22.44 -6.39 -26.41
CA VAL A 598 21.82 -5.13 -26.83
C VAL A 598 21.65 -4.20 -25.63
N THR A 599 21.03 -4.69 -24.55
CA THR A 599 20.70 -3.85 -23.39
C THR A 599 21.88 -3.45 -22.54
N GLU A 600 23.02 -4.16 -22.66
CA GLU A 600 24.29 -3.81 -22.03
C GLU A 600 24.79 -2.43 -22.49
N THR A 601 24.54 -2.04 -23.73
CA THR A 601 25.06 -0.82 -24.37
C THR A 601 24.09 0.38 -24.25
N LEU A 602 22.82 0.15 -23.93
CA LEU A 602 21.79 1.21 -23.87
C LEU A 602 21.96 2.11 -22.65
N GLN A 603 21.69 3.40 -22.80
CA GLN A 603 21.63 4.36 -21.68
C GLN A 603 20.45 4.04 -20.76
N PRO A 604 20.47 4.45 -19.48
CA PRO A 604 19.29 4.42 -18.63
C PRO A 604 18.15 5.25 -19.22
N GLU A 605 16.93 4.79 -19.05
CA GLU A 605 15.76 5.63 -19.28
C GLU A 605 15.76 6.80 -18.28
N ARG A 606 15.27 7.95 -18.70
CA ARG A 606 15.22 9.16 -17.89
C ARG A 606 13.80 9.66 -17.77
N PHE A 607 13.43 10.05 -16.56
CA PHE A 607 12.11 10.60 -16.22
C PHE A 607 12.27 12.00 -15.70
N ASN A 608 11.62 12.97 -16.36
CA ASN A 608 11.58 14.36 -15.93
C ASN A 608 10.16 14.73 -15.52
N ASN A 609 9.97 15.22 -14.31
CA ASN A 609 8.68 15.64 -13.79
C ASN A 609 8.69 17.14 -13.49
N TYR A 610 7.67 17.82 -13.96
CA TYR A 610 7.33 19.20 -13.61
C TYR A 610 5.98 19.16 -12.93
N GLU A 611 5.89 19.67 -11.71
CA GLU A 611 4.68 19.59 -10.91
C GLU A 611 4.45 20.90 -10.18
N GLY A 612 3.21 21.39 -10.21
CA GLY A 612 2.72 22.50 -9.40
C GLY A 612 1.47 22.08 -8.66
N GLY A 613 1.29 22.52 -7.43
CA GLY A 613 0.12 22.12 -6.67
C GLY A 613 -0.23 23.02 -5.50
N VAL A 614 -1.33 22.66 -4.88
CA VAL A 614 -1.92 23.30 -3.71
C VAL A 614 -2.13 22.26 -2.65
N LYS A 615 -1.78 22.57 -1.40
CA LYS A 615 -2.14 21.81 -0.22
C LYS A 615 -2.76 22.75 0.80
N TRP A 616 -3.91 22.36 1.32
CA TRP A 616 -4.68 23.20 2.21
C TRP A 616 -5.28 22.37 3.35
N ASP A 617 -4.85 22.67 4.57
CA ASP A 617 -5.52 22.19 5.78
C ASP A 617 -6.71 23.13 6.04
N ILE A 618 -7.89 22.75 5.52
CA ILE A 618 -9.13 23.52 5.64
C ILE A 618 -9.44 23.75 7.11
N HIS A 619 -9.26 22.70 7.92
CA HIS A 619 -9.17 22.75 9.37
C HIS A 619 -8.31 21.55 9.87
N ARG A 620 -8.08 21.45 11.19
CA ARG A 620 -7.13 20.48 11.80
C ARG A 620 -7.36 19.03 11.40
N SER A 621 -8.58 18.67 11.00
CA SER A 621 -8.95 17.29 10.65
C SER A 621 -9.37 17.10 9.19
N LEU A 622 -9.23 18.09 8.31
CA LEU A 622 -9.61 18.00 6.91
C LEU A 622 -8.58 18.67 6.00
N ALA A 623 -7.94 17.89 5.13
CA ALA A 623 -6.99 18.36 4.15
C ALA A 623 -7.55 18.26 2.72
N PHE A 624 -7.16 19.22 1.90
CA PHE A 624 -7.38 19.27 0.46
C PHE A 624 -6.02 19.34 -0.25
N THR A 625 -5.86 18.59 -1.34
CA THR A 625 -4.67 18.60 -2.17
C THR A 625 -5.06 18.69 -3.65
N MET A 626 -4.26 19.42 -4.41
CA MET A 626 -4.38 19.47 -5.87
C MET A 626 -2.98 19.52 -6.48
N ALA A 627 -2.76 18.79 -7.56
CA ALA A 627 -1.51 18.81 -8.31
C ALA A 627 -1.79 18.81 -9.82
N VAL A 628 -1.02 19.57 -10.57
CA VAL A 628 -0.95 19.56 -12.04
C VAL A 628 0.47 19.16 -12.40
N TYR A 629 0.63 18.23 -13.34
CA TYR A 629 1.94 17.72 -13.66
C TYR A 629 2.12 17.37 -15.15
N ARG A 630 3.37 17.38 -15.56
CA ARG A 630 3.86 16.77 -16.79
C ARG A 630 5.05 15.88 -16.46
N LEU A 631 4.94 14.62 -16.86
CA LEU A 631 5.98 13.61 -16.72
C LEU A 631 6.42 13.13 -18.10
N ASP A 632 7.69 13.33 -18.42
CA ASP A 632 8.31 12.85 -19.66
C ASP A 632 9.21 11.65 -19.35
N ARG A 633 9.01 10.53 -20.05
CA ARG A 633 9.89 9.35 -20.07
C ARG A 633 10.66 9.35 -21.40
N LEU A 634 11.96 9.38 -21.33
CA LEU A 634 12.90 9.54 -22.43
C LEU A 634 13.84 8.35 -22.52
N ASN A 635 14.53 8.21 -23.65
CA ASN A 635 15.48 7.12 -23.91
C ASN A 635 14.82 5.72 -23.89
N THR A 636 13.54 5.62 -24.23
CA THR A 636 12.91 4.32 -24.41
C THR A 636 13.35 3.69 -25.72
N ARG A 637 13.29 2.36 -25.81
CA ARG A 637 13.70 1.63 -27.01
C ARG A 637 12.76 1.92 -28.17
N ALA A 638 13.36 2.16 -29.35
CA ALA A 638 12.66 2.32 -30.61
C ALA A 638 13.40 1.56 -31.71
N SER A 639 12.71 1.18 -32.78
CA SER A 639 13.37 0.65 -33.98
C SER A 639 14.06 1.79 -34.74
N ASP A 640 15.24 1.56 -35.28
CA ASP A 640 15.94 2.52 -36.17
C ASP A 640 15.09 2.69 -37.44
N PRO A 641 14.70 3.93 -37.82
CA PRO A 641 13.93 4.17 -39.02
C PRO A 641 14.59 3.71 -40.31
N ASN A 642 15.92 3.66 -40.32
CA ASN A 642 16.73 3.27 -41.51
C ASN A 642 17.06 1.78 -41.50
N ASP A 643 17.04 1.11 -40.36
CA ASP A 643 17.32 -0.31 -40.19
C ASP A 643 16.46 -0.88 -39.05
N PRO A 644 15.25 -1.42 -39.33
CA PRO A 644 14.32 -1.92 -38.31
C PRO A 644 14.87 -3.07 -37.44
N THR A 645 15.98 -3.69 -37.84
CA THR A 645 16.64 -4.73 -37.03
C THR A 645 17.49 -4.15 -35.90
N ARG A 646 17.79 -2.86 -35.95
CA ARG A 646 18.55 -2.14 -34.95
C ARG A 646 17.67 -1.43 -33.94
N VAL A 647 18.04 -1.53 -32.66
CA VAL A 647 17.36 -0.80 -31.55
C VAL A 647 18.11 0.50 -31.27
N VAL A 648 17.40 1.61 -31.26
CA VAL A 648 17.86 2.96 -30.88
C VAL A 648 17.10 3.46 -29.67
N GLN A 649 17.54 4.54 -29.02
CA GLN A 649 16.91 5.13 -27.84
C GLN A 649 16.26 6.48 -28.13
N THR A 650 15.44 6.52 -29.16
CA THR A 650 14.71 7.73 -29.60
C THR A 650 13.24 7.72 -29.14
N GLY A 651 12.77 6.62 -28.56
CA GLY A 651 11.41 6.53 -28.08
C GLY A 651 11.17 7.40 -26.84
N SER A 652 9.96 7.91 -26.70
CA SER A 652 9.55 8.70 -25.55
C SER A 652 8.06 8.57 -25.28
N GLN A 653 7.70 8.81 -24.02
CA GLN A 653 6.31 8.81 -23.54
C GLN A 653 6.10 10.06 -22.70
N ARG A 654 4.88 10.60 -22.73
CA ARG A 654 4.47 11.75 -21.92
C ARG A 654 3.17 11.46 -21.21
N THR A 655 3.06 11.95 -19.98
CA THR A 655 1.81 11.99 -19.23
C THR A 655 1.58 13.41 -18.73
N ASN A 656 0.47 14.02 -19.15
CA ASN A 656 -0.04 15.26 -18.60
C ASN A 656 -1.25 14.92 -17.71
N GLY A 657 -1.37 15.56 -16.57
CA GLY A 657 -2.50 15.26 -15.72
C GLY A 657 -2.70 16.27 -14.61
N PHE A 658 -3.86 16.15 -13.97
CA PHE A 658 -4.13 16.80 -12.71
C PHE A 658 -4.83 15.83 -11.75
N GLU A 659 -4.63 16.06 -10.46
CA GLU A 659 -5.13 15.24 -9.38
C GLU A 659 -5.70 16.13 -8.29
N ILE A 660 -6.83 15.72 -7.72
CA ILE A 660 -7.46 16.35 -6.57
C ILE A 660 -7.64 15.27 -5.50
N GLY A 661 -7.31 15.59 -4.27
CA GLY A 661 -7.51 14.71 -3.11
C GLY A 661 -8.19 15.45 -1.97
N VAL A 662 -9.00 14.74 -1.22
CA VAL A 662 -9.59 15.17 0.04
C VAL A 662 -9.45 14.03 1.04
N ASP A 663 -9.04 14.35 2.26
CA ASP A 663 -8.91 13.37 3.34
C ASP A 663 -9.20 14.02 4.67
N GLY A 664 -9.98 13.35 5.51
CA GLY A 664 -10.21 13.72 6.88
C GLY A 664 -11.68 13.81 7.28
N ARG A 665 -11.95 14.52 8.40
CA ARG A 665 -13.28 14.72 8.97
C ARG A 665 -13.83 16.08 8.56
N VAL A 666 -14.99 16.07 7.90
CA VAL A 666 -15.75 17.29 7.59
C VAL A 666 -16.48 17.81 8.83
N THR A 667 -16.97 16.89 9.64
CA THR A 667 -17.54 17.13 10.98
C THR A 667 -17.08 16.03 11.93
N SER A 668 -17.40 16.11 13.21
CA SER A 668 -17.14 15.03 14.19
C SER A 668 -17.71 13.67 13.77
N ASP A 669 -18.78 13.69 12.97
CA ASP A 669 -19.52 12.48 12.59
C ASP A 669 -19.35 12.09 11.12
N TRP A 670 -18.76 12.95 10.29
CA TRP A 670 -18.61 12.72 8.86
C TRP A 670 -17.15 12.74 8.44
N ARG A 671 -16.64 11.60 7.99
CA ARG A 671 -15.31 11.44 7.40
C ARG A 671 -15.42 11.23 5.89
N ILE A 672 -14.48 11.81 5.16
CA ILE A 672 -14.35 11.68 3.71
C ILE A 672 -12.90 11.35 3.37
N ASN A 673 -12.71 10.44 2.42
CA ASN A 673 -11.39 10.11 1.86
C ASN A 673 -11.55 9.81 0.37
N GLY A 674 -10.66 10.34 -0.46
CA GLY A 674 -10.64 10.03 -1.89
C GLY A 674 -10.24 11.21 -2.74
N GLY A 675 -10.60 11.15 -4.01
CA GLY A 675 -10.33 12.22 -4.96
C GLY A 675 -10.55 11.81 -6.41
N TYR A 676 -10.12 12.69 -7.29
CA TYR A 676 -10.27 12.57 -8.72
C TYR A 676 -8.93 12.80 -9.41
N ALA A 677 -8.66 12.07 -10.50
CA ALA A 677 -7.54 12.33 -11.38
C ALA A 677 -7.97 12.30 -12.86
N TYR A 678 -7.41 13.23 -13.62
CA TYR A 678 -7.39 13.22 -15.08
C TYR A 678 -5.96 12.96 -15.56
N GLN A 679 -5.79 12.03 -16.52
CA GLN A 679 -4.49 11.66 -17.07
C GLN A 679 -4.60 11.48 -18.58
N ASP A 680 -3.73 12.19 -19.31
CA ASP A 680 -3.49 11.99 -20.72
C ASP A 680 -2.07 11.46 -20.91
N ALA A 681 -1.95 10.13 -21.07
CA ALA A 681 -0.68 9.41 -21.18
C ALA A 681 -0.53 8.79 -22.57
N PHE A 682 0.48 9.20 -23.29
CA PHE A 682 0.69 8.78 -24.68
C PHE A 682 2.17 8.62 -25.06
N VAL A 683 2.42 7.84 -26.09
CA VAL A 683 3.74 7.69 -26.73
C VAL A 683 3.99 8.95 -27.55
N SER A 684 4.98 9.77 -27.15
CA SER A 684 5.29 11.03 -27.81
C SER A 684 6.26 10.88 -28.97
N SER A 685 7.13 9.85 -28.94
CA SER A 685 7.92 9.38 -30.07
C SER A 685 7.83 7.88 -30.15
N ALA A 686 7.76 7.32 -31.34
CA ALA A 686 7.58 5.88 -31.53
C ALA A 686 8.58 5.04 -30.74
N THR A 687 8.11 3.91 -30.22
CA THR A 687 8.89 2.90 -29.50
C THR A 687 8.93 1.60 -30.31
N THR A 688 9.65 0.57 -29.82
CA THR A 688 9.59 -0.78 -30.41
C THR A 688 8.22 -1.44 -30.23
N ALA A 689 7.42 -0.95 -29.28
CA ALA A 689 6.13 -1.57 -28.92
C ALA A 689 4.92 -0.79 -29.48
N ALA A 690 5.07 0.51 -29.83
CA ALA A 690 3.94 1.35 -30.24
C ALA A 690 4.37 2.57 -31.07
N SER A 691 3.47 3.03 -31.95
CA SER A 691 3.63 4.25 -32.71
C SER A 691 3.44 5.50 -31.86
N ALA A 692 3.93 6.65 -32.35
CA ALA A 692 3.62 7.94 -31.73
C ALA A 692 2.10 8.21 -31.75
N GLY A 693 1.57 8.75 -30.65
CA GLY A 693 0.15 8.99 -30.44
C GLY A 693 -0.59 7.83 -29.76
N ALA A 694 -0.03 6.61 -29.68
CA ALA A 694 -0.66 5.52 -28.95
C ALA A 694 -0.81 5.85 -27.46
N GLN A 695 -1.97 5.54 -26.90
CA GLN A 695 -2.25 5.74 -25.47
C GLN A 695 -1.54 4.68 -24.63
N VAL A 696 -1.05 5.09 -23.48
CA VAL A 696 -0.43 4.17 -22.52
C VAL A 696 -1.48 3.26 -21.91
N SER A 697 -1.21 1.96 -21.88
CA SER A 697 -2.13 0.96 -21.35
C SER A 697 -2.40 1.10 -19.85
N LEU A 698 -3.58 0.71 -19.41
CA LEU A 698 -4.05 0.71 -18.02
C LEU A 698 -4.10 2.11 -17.38
N VAL A 699 -4.17 3.14 -18.19
CA VAL A 699 -4.32 4.54 -17.76
C VAL A 699 -5.67 5.06 -18.22
N PRO A 700 -6.68 5.09 -17.36
CA PRO A 700 -7.95 5.72 -17.65
C PRO A 700 -7.78 7.24 -17.69
N HIS A 701 -8.42 7.94 -18.64
CA HIS A 701 -8.42 9.40 -18.67
C HIS A 701 -9.04 9.99 -17.39
N HIS A 702 -10.11 9.39 -16.89
CA HIS A 702 -10.83 9.83 -15.71
C HIS A 702 -10.85 8.74 -14.65
N SER A 703 -10.44 9.06 -13.44
CA SER A 703 -10.56 8.18 -12.29
C SER A 703 -11.09 8.95 -11.09
N LEU A 704 -12.12 8.40 -10.45
CA LEU A 704 -12.70 8.90 -9.21
C LEU A 704 -12.69 7.77 -8.19
N SER A 705 -12.27 8.07 -6.99
CA SER A 705 -12.44 7.21 -5.83
C SER A 705 -12.89 8.06 -4.66
N LEU A 706 -13.92 7.65 -3.97
CA LEU A 706 -14.46 8.38 -2.84
C LEU A 706 -15.02 7.39 -1.82
N TRP A 707 -14.62 7.54 -0.58
CA TRP A 707 -15.18 6.87 0.56
C TRP A 707 -15.72 7.89 1.54
N ASN A 708 -16.95 7.70 1.99
CA ASN A 708 -17.61 8.49 3.03
C ASN A 708 -18.00 7.56 4.17
N SER A 709 -17.72 7.93 5.39
CA SER A 709 -18.32 7.32 6.56
C SER A 709 -19.05 8.38 7.42
N TYR A 710 -20.20 7.98 7.94
CA TYR A 710 -21.05 8.86 8.73
C TYR A 710 -21.57 8.14 9.96
N ARG A 711 -21.36 8.73 11.15
CA ARG A 711 -21.90 8.25 12.41
C ARG A 711 -23.38 8.63 12.52
N LEU A 712 -24.25 7.64 12.29
CA LEU A 712 -25.71 7.82 12.31
C LEU A 712 -26.27 7.92 13.73
N LEU A 713 -25.71 7.13 14.65
CA LEU A 713 -26.06 7.03 16.05
C LEU A 713 -24.78 6.77 16.88
N PRO A 714 -24.78 6.94 18.21
CA PRO A 714 -23.58 6.75 19.03
C PRO A 714 -22.83 5.42 18.84
N ARG A 715 -23.53 4.37 18.42
CA ARG A 715 -22.94 3.03 18.18
C ARG A 715 -23.02 2.57 16.73
N TRP A 716 -23.64 3.34 15.83
CA TRP A 716 -23.83 2.97 14.44
C TRP A 716 -23.17 3.96 13.49
N GLU A 717 -22.34 3.44 12.61
CA GLU A 717 -21.73 4.20 11.53
C GLU A 717 -22.01 3.50 10.20
N ALA A 718 -22.21 4.25 9.13
CA ALA A 718 -22.39 3.74 7.78
C ALA A 718 -21.33 4.31 6.87
N GLY A 719 -20.82 3.48 5.96
CA GLY A 719 -19.86 3.84 4.93
C GLY A 719 -20.46 3.65 3.53
N LEU A 720 -20.10 4.56 2.60
CA LEU A 720 -20.44 4.48 1.19
C LEU A 720 -19.22 4.85 0.34
N GLY A 721 -18.83 3.95 -0.56
CA GLY A 721 -17.74 4.11 -1.51
C GLY A 721 -18.24 4.20 -2.93
N ILE A 722 -17.56 5.00 -3.75
CA ILE A 722 -17.76 5.08 -5.21
C ILE A 722 -16.40 5.01 -5.88
N LEU A 723 -16.26 4.10 -6.83
CA LEU A 723 -15.10 3.95 -7.70
C LEU A 723 -15.56 4.08 -9.15
N HIS A 724 -14.95 5.01 -9.90
CA HIS A 724 -15.20 5.18 -11.33
C HIS A 724 -13.88 5.17 -12.09
N ARG A 725 -13.84 4.47 -13.21
CA ARG A 725 -12.75 4.49 -14.19
C ARG A 725 -13.35 4.68 -15.58
N SER A 726 -12.80 5.59 -16.39
CA SER A 726 -13.11 5.64 -17.81
C SER A 726 -12.54 4.41 -18.52
N ASP A 727 -12.89 4.22 -19.78
CA ASP A 727 -12.28 3.22 -20.65
C ASP A 727 -10.76 3.40 -20.70
N MET A 728 -10.05 2.29 -20.91
CA MET A 728 -8.59 2.23 -21.02
C MET A 728 -8.16 1.07 -21.91
N PHE A 729 -6.99 1.15 -22.50
CA PHE A 729 -6.47 0.04 -23.31
C PHE A 729 -5.79 -1.03 -22.45
N ALA A 730 -5.98 -2.30 -22.82
CA ALA A 730 -5.35 -3.44 -22.15
C ALA A 730 -3.84 -3.52 -22.41
N ALA A 731 -3.40 -3.12 -23.61
CA ALA A 731 -2.00 -3.09 -24.02
C ALA A 731 -1.67 -1.80 -24.80
N ILE A 732 -0.38 -1.54 -24.98
CA ILE A 732 0.12 -0.31 -25.59
C ILE A 732 -0.16 -0.22 -27.11
N ASP A 733 -0.54 -1.31 -27.76
CA ASP A 733 -0.91 -1.36 -29.18
C ASP A 733 -2.32 -0.80 -29.45
N ASN A 734 -3.07 -0.52 -28.38
CA ASN A 734 -4.41 0.05 -28.40
C ASN A 734 -5.48 -0.76 -29.18
N THR A 735 -5.29 -2.08 -29.28
CA THR A 735 -6.19 -2.95 -30.03
C THR A 735 -7.34 -3.50 -29.19
N VAL A 736 -7.21 -3.54 -27.86
CA VAL A 736 -8.26 -4.06 -26.95
C VAL A 736 -8.59 -3.02 -25.90
N THR A 737 -9.88 -2.69 -25.80
CA THR A 737 -10.41 -1.70 -24.85
C THR A 737 -11.06 -2.41 -23.65
N LEU A 738 -10.68 -2.02 -22.45
CA LEU A 738 -11.40 -2.32 -21.22
C LEU A 738 -12.47 -1.25 -21.01
N PRO A 739 -13.77 -1.63 -20.98
CA PRO A 739 -14.85 -0.65 -20.84
C PRO A 739 -14.81 0.11 -19.51
N ARG A 740 -15.29 1.35 -19.53
CA ARG A 740 -15.53 2.15 -18.33
C ARG A 740 -16.44 1.42 -17.34
N TYR A 741 -16.25 1.70 -16.06
CA TYR A 741 -17.13 1.18 -15.03
C TYR A 741 -17.32 2.16 -13.87
N THR A 742 -18.42 1.96 -13.15
CA THR A 742 -18.67 2.58 -11.84
C THR A 742 -19.10 1.50 -10.88
N ARG A 743 -18.42 1.40 -9.76
CA ARG A 743 -18.72 0.47 -8.66
C ARG A 743 -19.07 1.27 -7.42
N ALA A 744 -20.07 0.81 -6.69
CA ALA A 744 -20.41 1.32 -5.37
C ALA A 744 -20.14 0.25 -4.31
N ASP A 745 -19.56 0.65 -3.20
CA ASP A 745 -19.29 -0.19 -2.04
C ASP A 745 -19.99 0.39 -0.82
N ALA A 746 -20.43 -0.45 0.11
CA ALA A 746 -21.09 0.01 1.33
C ALA A 746 -20.55 -0.73 2.56
N ALA A 747 -20.61 -0.08 3.72
CA ALA A 747 -20.30 -0.71 4.99
C ALA A 747 -21.23 -0.22 6.09
N VAL A 748 -21.44 -1.08 7.09
CA VAL A 748 -22.12 -0.72 8.34
C VAL A 748 -21.25 -1.19 9.49
N PHE A 749 -21.05 -0.32 10.45
CA PHE A 749 -20.25 -0.57 11.63
C PHE A 749 -21.12 -0.46 12.88
N PHE A 750 -20.91 -1.37 13.80
CA PHE A 750 -21.62 -1.37 15.08
C PHE A 750 -20.63 -1.55 16.24
N THR A 751 -20.58 -0.57 17.13
CA THR A 751 -19.78 -0.62 18.35
C THR A 751 -20.54 -1.40 19.43
N LEU A 752 -20.11 -2.64 19.67
CA LEU A 752 -20.68 -3.53 20.68
C LEU A 752 -20.30 -3.05 22.10
N THR A 753 -19.02 -2.80 22.31
CA THR A 753 -18.42 -2.21 23.51
C THR A 753 -17.38 -1.17 23.10
N GLU A 754 -16.81 -0.40 24.01
CA GLU A 754 -15.74 0.57 23.71
C GLU A 754 -14.54 -0.06 23.01
N GLY A 755 -14.25 -1.35 23.27
CA GLY A 755 -13.15 -2.08 22.63
C GLY A 755 -13.57 -3.04 21.52
N THR A 756 -14.87 -3.22 21.21
CA THR A 756 -15.34 -4.25 20.27
C THR A 756 -16.23 -3.66 19.20
N ARG A 757 -15.81 -3.81 17.92
CA ARG A 757 -16.52 -3.32 16.73
C ARG A 757 -16.86 -4.49 15.80
N LEU A 758 -18.13 -4.57 15.42
CA LEU A 758 -18.63 -5.43 14.35
C LEU A 758 -18.77 -4.61 13.07
N GLN A 759 -18.37 -5.14 11.93
CA GLN A 759 -18.56 -4.50 10.64
C GLN A 759 -19.08 -5.47 9.59
N VAL A 760 -19.88 -4.96 8.67
CA VAL A 760 -20.36 -5.65 7.48
C VAL A 760 -20.04 -4.78 6.28
N ASN A 761 -19.22 -5.27 5.39
CA ASN A 761 -18.82 -4.61 4.15
C ASN A 761 -19.45 -5.32 2.96
N VAL A 762 -19.98 -4.56 2.03
CA VAL A 762 -20.52 -5.03 0.75
C VAL A 762 -19.72 -4.37 -0.36
N GLU A 763 -18.91 -5.15 -1.04
CA GLU A 763 -18.19 -4.74 -2.24
C GLU A 763 -19.11 -4.92 -3.47
N ASN A 764 -19.06 -3.98 -4.40
CA ASN A 764 -19.88 -3.99 -5.62
C ASN A 764 -21.37 -4.14 -5.30
N LEU A 765 -21.91 -3.19 -4.56
CA LEU A 765 -23.29 -3.21 -4.00
C LEU A 765 -24.35 -3.50 -5.06
N PHE A 766 -24.20 -2.96 -6.27
CA PHE A 766 -25.16 -3.10 -7.37
C PHE A 766 -24.85 -4.24 -8.33
N ASP A 767 -23.83 -5.06 -8.02
CA ASP A 767 -23.39 -6.20 -8.83
C ASP A 767 -23.07 -5.82 -10.28
N ALA A 768 -22.35 -4.71 -10.45
CA ALA A 768 -21.95 -4.25 -11.78
C ALA A 768 -20.90 -5.18 -12.39
N ASP A 769 -21.06 -5.50 -13.68
CA ASP A 769 -20.04 -6.20 -14.46
C ASP A 769 -18.96 -5.23 -14.91
N TYR A 770 -17.68 -5.55 -14.67
CA TYR A 770 -16.57 -4.72 -15.06
C TYR A 770 -15.27 -5.53 -15.24
N PHE A 771 -14.29 -4.91 -15.88
CA PHE A 771 -12.93 -5.44 -16.00
C PHE A 771 -11.99 -4.56 -15.19
N LEU A 772 -11.34 -5.17 -14.22
CA LEU A 772 -10.51 -4.45 -13.24
C LEU A 772 -9.22 -3.94 -13.87
N THR A 773 -8.53 -4.82 -14.62
CA THR A 773 -7.20 -4.58 -15.20
C THR A 773 -6.84 -5.66 -16.23
N ALA A 774 -5.64 -5.55 -16.80
CA ALA A 774 -5.05 -6.56 -17.67
C ALA A 774 -3.53 -6.68 -17.46
N HIS A 775 -2.94 -7.74 -18.01
CA HIS A 775 -1.51 -7.83 -18.22
C HIS A 775 -1.16 -7.51 -19.68
N ASN A 776 -1.97 -7.98 -20.60
CA ASN A 776 -1.94 -7.72 -22.03
C ASN A 776 -3.34 -7.94 -22.63
N ASN A 777 -3.47 -7.91 -23.97
CA ASN A 777 -4.75 -8.05 -24.67
C ASN A 777 -5.50 -9.36 -24.36
N ASN A 778 -4.81 -10.44 -24.00
CA ASN A 778 -5.39 -11.75 -23.77
C ASN A 778 -5.31 -12.24 -22.32
N ASN A 779 -4.91 -11.35 -21.40
CA ASN A 779 -4.84 -11.66 -19.98
C ASN A 779 -5.54 -10.55 -19.20
N ILE A 780 -6.87 -10.57 -19.25
CA ILE A 780 -7.75 -9.54 -18.70
C ILE A 780 -8.40 -10.07 -17.42
N GLN A 781 -8.34 -9.28 -16.36
CA GLN A 781 -8.92 -9.63 -15.06
C GLN A 781 -10.35 -9.10 -14.96
N PRO A 782 -11.39 -9.95 -14.97
CA PRO A 782 -12.74 -9.52 -14.62
C PRO A 782 -12.79 -8.93 -13.21
N GLY A 783 -13.73 -8.04 -12.97
CA GLY A 783 -14.01 -7.50 -11.64
C GLY A 783 -14.76 -8.50 -10.74
N SER A 784 -14.71 -8.28 -9.44
CA SER A 784 -15.47 -9.08 -8.47
C SER A 784 -16.96 -8.79 -8.59
N PRO A 785 -17.82 -9.81 -8.71
CA PRO A 785 -19.26 -9.67 -8.45
C PRO A 785 -19.48 -9.20 -7.00
N ARG A 786 -20.72 -8.87 -6.66
CA ARG A 786 -21.06 -8.47 -5.30
C ARG A 786 -20.55 -9.47 -4.27
N ALA A 787 -19.80 -8.96 -3.29
CA ALA A 787 -19.22 -9.73 -2.21
C ALA A 787 -19.54 -9.11 -0.85
N VAL A 788 -19.72 -9.95 0.16
CA VAL A 788 -19.98 -9.52 1.54
C VAL A 788 -18.87 -10.04 2.44
N ARG A 789 -18.33 -9.18 3.29
CA ARG A 789 -17.36 -9.52 4.35
C ARG A 789 -17.91 -9.04 5.69
N VAL A 790 -17.80 -9.87 6.71
CA VAL A 790 -18.16 -9.56 8.10
C VAL A 790 -16.89 -9.63 8.93
N GLY A 791 -16.61 -8.59 9.68
CA GLY A 791 -15.44 -8.48 10.54
C GLY A 791 -15.83 -8.19 12.00
N LEU A 792 -15.17 -8.85 12.92
CA LEU A 792 -15.23 -8.54 14.36
C LEU A 792 -13.82 -8.20 14.83
N THR A 793 -13.64 -6.97 15.30
CA THR A 793 -12.38 -6.52 15.89
C THR A 793 -12.63 -6.26 17.38
N THR A 794 -11.77 -6.81 18.22
CA THR A 794 -11.79 -6.55 19.67
C THR A 794 -10.42 -6.07 20.14
N ARG A 795 -10.45 -5.06 21.02
CA ARG A 795 -9.25 -4.43 21.59
C ARG A 795 -9.46 -4.38 23.13
N PHE A 796 -8.46 -4.79 23.89
CA PHE A 796 -8.44 -4.81 25.35
C PHE A 796 -7.03 -4.68 25.93
#